data_a6c8b592874b0a1645d84c7a5bd4a698
#
_entry.id   a6c8b592874b0a1645d84c7a5bd4a698
#
_cell.length_a   1.000
_cell.length_b   1.000
_cell.length_c   1.000
_cell.angle_alpha   90.00
_cell.angle_beta   90.00
_cell.angle_gamma   90.00
#
_symmetry.space_group_name_H-M   'P 1'
#
loop_
_entity.id
_entity.type
_entity.pdbx_description
1 polymer ?
#
loop_
_entity_poly.entity_id
_entity_poly.type
_entity_poly.pdbx_seq_one_letter_code
_entity_poly.pdbx_strand_id
1 'polypeptide(L)'
;MKKRLLAWILVLMLAVTLLPTTALAEDVATSGNCGAKGSESDVTWKYENGTLTISGTGAMADYSGFRSQPWAAYAAQITKFVVEDGVTTIGQSATDGESMIEEYDISDSVATIKSYGISTYAAKAFKLNGNPNLKLVDGVLFSTDGSTLYAYPGGREEIDVYEVPTNVTKINGGAFNGADMKKLIFGDNSINVEPWTFQGCTAEYMELNGTNLSGSESFRHFSKLKELKLDGGSIPGQFFCGVAWTGGPSTAAIEKIIVSALPSGGDAFFLQNKLTTVDLSQCSNAADASQNFFSGTNASKIAFYFDTAENATGFKGTSAYESENAIFAVLNGGMIPSWEGWYKDKFELVTPIRDGYKFEGWYESEDFSGSAVTDASVGKTYYAKWTEDKDDSIYGQSKNVDLGTIAEGGSTSATVGFTGSKKLVDHESDHNYFTADISGMTVTVAPADGLKPGTYKDTIYVYTETGATHFIYVTLTVTEKSADADQPQGDLPFWLPAAIGSNPFSDVAGGAYYNEAVRWAVKNGIASGTDAKHFSPDAACTRGQAVTFLWRAAGCPAPTLAENPFTDVKPSDYCYDAVLWAVQTGVAKGTSASTFSPDAACTRGQIVTFLYRAAGSPSGYGNSGYTDVPETSYCAAPVAWAVALRVTSGTSALTFSPDALCTRAQIVTFLYRANA
;
A
#
# COMPACT_ATOMS: atom_id res chain seq x y z
N MET A 1 38.33 -45.49 15.81
CA MET A 1 38.57 -44.21 16.50
C MET A 1 37.35 -43.31 16.49
N LYS A 2 36.59 -43.15 15.39
CA LYS A 2 35.41 -42.24 15.36
C LYS A 2 34.28 -42.55 16.33
N LYS A 3 33.99 -43.82 16.62
CA LYS A 3 32.93 -44.22 17.61
C LYS A 3 33.28 -43.93 19.08
N ARG A 4 34.56 -43.89 19.43
CA ARG A 4 35.01 -43.56 20.79
C ARG A 4 35.03 -42.04 21.05
N LEU A 5 35.28 -41.23 20.00
CA LEU A 5 35.23 -39.79 20.13
C LEU A 5 33.80 -39.28 20.33
N LEU A 6 32.80 -39.91 19.63
CA LEU A 6 31.36 -39.56 19.78
C LEU A 6 30.86 -39.90 21.21
N ALA A 7 31.31 -41.02 21.76
CA ALA A 7 30.95 -41.43 23.12
C ALA A 7 31.50 -40.46 24.17
N TRP A 8 32.73 -39.95 23.99
CA TRP A 8 33.32 -38.94 24.87
C TRP A 8 32.66 -37.57 24.77
N ILE A 9 32.23 -37.18 23.59
CA ILE A 9 31.46 -35.93 23.40
C ILE A 9 30.07 -36.04 24.06
N LEU A 10 29.39 -37.20 23.95
CA LEU A 10 28.10 -37.42 24.62
C LEU A 10 28.25 -37.43 26.15
N VAL A 11 29.32 -38.03 26.68
CA VAL A 11 29.62 -38.05 28.14
C VAL A 11 29.99 -36.64 28.63
N LEU A 12 30.69 -35.84 27.81
CA LEU A 12 30.98 -34.45 28.15
C LEU A 12 29.73 -33.57 28.14
N MET A 13 28.81 -33.77 27.18
CA MET A 13 27.51 -33.08 27.16
C MET A 13 26.63 -33.50 28.35
N LEU A 14 26.63 -34.78 28.75
CA LEU A 14 25.87 -35.23 29.92
C LEU A 14 26.49 -34.74 31.22
N ALA A 15 27.84 -34.61 31.32
CA ALA A 15 28.51 -34.08 32.48
C ALA A 15 28.27 -32.58 32.69
N VAL A 16 28.08 -31.82 31.62
CA VAL A 16 27.73 -30.38 31.68
C VAL A 16 26.28 -30.16 32.16
N THR A 17 25.39 -31.16 31.94
CA THR A 17 24.00 -31.08 32.45
C THR A 17 23.82 -31.55 33.88
N LEU A 18 24.87 -32.09 34.51
CA LEU A 18 24.87 -32.59 35.92
C LEU A 18 25.69 -31.73 36.87
N LEU A 19 26.25 -30.61 36.43
CA LEU A 19 26.79 -29.63 37.38
C LEU A 19 25.59 -28.96 38.07
N PRO A 20 25.58 -28.91 39.42
CA PRO A 20 24.54 -28.15 40.10
C PRO A 20 24.65 -26.70 39.63
N THR A 21 23.57 -26.17 39.09
CA THR A 21 23.41 -24.76 38.71
C THR A 21 23.32 -23.86 39.94
N THR A 22 24.33 -23.94 40.80
CA THR A 22 24.63 -22.97 41.86
C THR A 22 25.86 -22.15 41.49
N ALA A 23 26.11 -21.91 40.20
CA ALA A 23 26.82 -20.71 39.78
C ALA A 23 25.81 -19.58 39.99
N LEU A 24 26.10 -18.72 40.96
CA LEU A 24 25.44 -17.47 41.25
C LEU A 24 24.91 -16.83 39.94
N ALA A 25 23.62 -17.02 39.65
CA ALA A 25 22.94 -16.07 38.83
C ALA A 25 23.04 -14.77 39.63
N GLU A 26 23.87 -13.83 39.21
CA GLU A 26 23.66 -12.45 39.61
C GLU A 26 22.19 -12.20 39.30
N ASP A 27 21.41 -11.82 40.32
CA ASP A 27 20.01 -11.46 40.17
C ASP A 27 19.97 -10.29 39.16
N VAL A 28 19.71 -10.61 37.91
CA VAL A 28 19.60 -9.58 36.89
C VAL A 28 18.42 -8.71 37.27
N ALA A 29 18.70 -7.43 37.54
CA ALA A 29 17.67 -6.49 37.99
C ALA A 29 16.50 -6.45 36.98
N THR A 30 15.28 -6.67 37.49
CA THR A 30 14.04 -6.62 36.71
C THR A 30 13.39 -5.23 36.71
N SER A 31 14.00 -4.25 37.36
CA SER A 31 13.57 -2.87 37.45
C SER A 31 14.73 -1.93 37.81
N GLY A 32 14.60 -0.65 37.56
CA GLY A 32 15.60 0.36 37.87
C GLY A 32 15.27 1.73 37.31
N ASN A 33 16.22 2.65 37.45
CA ASN A 33 16.10 3.99 36.95
C ASN A 33 16.49 4.07 35.45
N CYS A 34 15.81 4.91 34.69
CA CYS A 34 16.06 5.13 33.26
C CYS A 34 15.75 6.56 32.81
N GLY A 35 15.66 7.50 33.74
CA GLY A 35 15.45 8.91 33.42
C GLY A 35 16.69 9.60 32.82
N ALA A 36 16.48 10.74 32.21
CA ALA A 36 17.53 11.55 31.61
C ALA A 36 18.60 11.99 32.62
N LYS A 37 19.80 12.32 32.12
CA LYS A 37 20.92 12.76 32.95
C LYS A 37 20.53 13.94 33.86
N GLY A 38 20.70 13.77 35.17
CA GLY A 38 20.35 14.75 36.21
C GLY A 38 18.94 14.58 36.78
N SER A 39 18.15 13.65 36.24
CA SER A 39 16.83 13.24 36.73
C SER A 39 16.62 11.72 36.56
N GLU A 40 17.68 10.94 36.82
CA GLU A 40 17.72 9.51 36.51
C GLU A 40 16.63 8.70 37.26
N SER A 41 16.24 9.14 38.46
CA SER A 41 15.20 8.52 39.29
C SER A 41 13.76 8.89 38.89
N ASP A 42 13.58 9.92 38.07
CA ASP A 42 12.26 10.43 37.74
C ASP A 42 11.50 9.53 36.74
N VAL A 43 12.24 8.74 35.96
CA VAL A 43 11.71 7.71 35.08
C VAL A 43 12.32 6.36 35.44
N THR A 44 11.49 5.34 35.54
CA THR A 44 11.88 3.97 35.93
C THR A 44 11.43 2.96 34.89
N TRP A 45 12.11 1.82 34.87
CA TRP A 45 11.72 0.67 34.04
C TRP A 45 11.42 -0.55 34.91
N LYS A 46 10.52 -1.40 34.45
CA LYS A 46 10.18 -2.70 35.01
C LYS A 46 10.00 -3.72 33.90
N TYR A 47 10.64 -4.89 34.01
CA TYR A 47 10.40 -6.04 33.14
C TYR A 47 9.60 -7.10 33.91
N GLU A 48 8.50 -7.54 33.32
CA GLU A 48 7.64 -8.59 33.87
C GLU A 48 6.90 -9.34 32.74
N ASN A 49 7.02 -10.67 32.69
CA ASN A 49 6.25 -11.53 31.77
C ASN A 49 6.29 -11.09 30.29
N GLY A 50 7.47 -10.75 29.77
CA GLY A 50 7.63 -10.32 28.37
C GLY A 50 7.28 -8.85 28.11
N THR A 51 6.82 -8.12 29.12
CA THR A 51 6.49 -6.69 29.03
C THR A 51 7.56 -5.85 29.69
N LEU A 52 8.10 -4.88 28.95
CA LEU A 52 8.93 -3.80 29.49
C LEU A 52 8.05 -2.56 29.66
N THR A 53 7.88 -2.12 30.91
CA THR A 53 7.10 -0.92 31.25
C THR A 53 8.03 0.21 31.68
N ILE A 54 7.83 1.39 31.12
CA ILE A 54 8.50 2.65 31.47
C ILE A 54 7.49 3.54 32.17
N SER A 55 7.81 3.99 33.37
CA SER A 55 6.91 4.77 34.24
C SER A 55 7.64 5.97 34.84
N GLY A 56 6.89 6.98 35.28
CA GLY A 56 7.43 8.17 35.95
C GLY A 56 7.14 9.46 35.23
N THR A 57 7.95 10.49 35.45
CA THR A 57 7.68 11.83 34.88
C THR A 57 8.94 12.39 34.24
N GLY A 58 8.84 12.78 32.96
CA GLY A 58 9.94 13.42 32.23
C GLY A 58 10.51 12.55 31.11
N ALA A 59 11.75 12.84 30.71
CA ALA A 59 12.39 12.17 29.57
C ALA A 59 13.16 10.91 30.01
N MET A 60 13.14 9.87 29.17
CA MET A 60 14.06 8.72 29.28
C MET A 60 15.51 9.15 28.98
N ALA A 61 16.46 8.41 29.50
CA ALA A 61 17.87 8.54 29.16
C ALA A 61 18.13 8.20 27.67
N ASP A 62 19.20 8.79 27.14
CA ASP A 62 19.79 8.39 25.87
C ASP A 62 20.84 7.30 26.09
N TYR A 63 20.82 6.27 25.28
CA TYR A 63 21.76 5.16 25.34
C TYR A 63 22.77 5.23 24.17
N SER A 64 23.95 4.64 24.37
CA SER A 64 25.06 4.77 23.43
C SER A 64 24.94 3.87 22.18
N GLY A 65 23.89 3.04 22.08
CA GLY A 65 23.62 2.17 20.94
C GLY A 65 23.18 0.76 21.35
N PHE A 66 23.45 -0.21 20.49
CA PHE A 66 22.99 -1.58 20.57
C PHE A 66 23.19 -2.21 21.95
N ARG A 67 22.09 -2.62 22.59
CA ARG A 67 22.05 -3.31 23.91
C ARG A 67 22.79 -2.60 25.04
N SER A 68 22.81 -1.28 25.04
CA SER A 68 23.40 -0.49 26.14
C SER A 68 22.39 -0.07 27.21
N GLN A 69 21.13 -0.45 27.07
CA GLN A 69 20.03 -0.18 27.98
C GLN A 69 20.12 -1.08 29.23
N PRO A 70 19.60 -0.64 30.39
CA PRO A 70 19.65 -1.44 31.63
C PRO A 70 18.84 -2.74 31.58
N TRP A 71 17.90 -2.88 30.65
CA TRP A 71 17.11 -4.10 30.41
C TRP A 71 17.65 -4.99 29.27
N ALA A 72 18.83 -4.72 28.73
CA ALA A 72 19.43 -5.46 27.61
C ALA A 72 19.55 -6.98 27.87
N ALA A 73 19.65 -7.41 29.14
CA ALA A 73 19.65 -8.82 29.49
C ALA A 73 18.35 -9.55 29.12
N TYR A 74 17.25 -8.82 28.95
CA TYR A 74 15.93 -9.34 28.59
C TYR A 74 15.58 -9.15 27.10
N ALA A 75 16.49 -8.65 26.29
CA ALA A 75 16.28 -8.28 24.88
C ALA A 75 15.56 -9.35 24.04
N ALA A 76 15.89 -10.62 24.25
CA ALA A 76 15.27 -11.73 23.52
C ALA A 76 13.91 -12.18 24.10
N GLN A 77 13.43 -11.56 25.15
CA GLN A 77 12.24 -11.95 25.90
C GLN A 77 11.17 -10.84 25.91
N ILE A 78 11.56 -9.58 25.61
CA ILE A 78 10.63 -8.45 25.57
C ILE A 78 9.84 -8.53 24.27
N THR A 79 8.52 -8.73 24.39
CA THR A 79 7.60 -8.78 23.25
C THR A 79 6.65 -7.58 23.23
N LYS A 80 6.55 -6.86 24.37
CA LYS A 80 5.72 -5.67 24.50
C LYS A 80 6.49 -4.56 25.21
N PHE A 81 6.38 -3.33 24.69
CA PHE A 81 6.92 -2.11 25.29
C PHE A 81 5.79 -1.17 25.64
N VAL A 82 5.70 -0.77 26.91
CA VAL A 82 4.66 0.11 27.44
C VAL A 82 5.30 1.36 28.01
N VAL A 83 4.82 2.52 27.59
CA VAL A 83 5.21 3.82 28.14
C VAL A 83 3.99 4.44 28.81
N GLU A 84 4.03 4.60 30.13
CA GLU A 84 2.94 5.14 30.93
C GLU A 84 2.90 6.67 30.92
N ASP A 85 1.77 7.23 31.40
CA ASP A 85 1.56 8.66 31.49
C ASP A 85 2.60 9.35 32.36
N GLY A 86 3.01 10.55 31.93
CA GLY A 86 4.05 11.34 32.56
C GLY A 86 5.40 11.25 31.88
N VAL A 87 5.70 10.17 31.15
CA VAL A 87 6.91 10.06 30.34
C VAL A 87 6.76 10.87 29.07
N THR A 88 7.66 11.82 28.83
CA THR A 88 7.53 12.79 27.72
C THR A 88 8.39 12.47 26.51
N THR A 89 9.42 11.66 26.66
CA THR A 89 10.38 11.35 25.60
C THR A 89 10.84 9.89 25.68
N ILE A 90 10.74 9.18 24.56
CA ILE A 90 11.44 7.89 24.38
C ILE A 90 12.86 8.21 23.93
N GLY A 91 13.84 7.83 24.76
CA GLY A 91 15.25 8.16 24.59
C GLY A 91 15.90 7.53 23.36
N GLN A 92 17.04 8.06 22.95
CA GLN A 92 17.84 7.50 21.87
C GLN A 92 18.22 6.05 22.21
N SER A 93 18.13 5.17 21.22
CA SER A 93 18.45 3.74 21.34
C SER A 93 17.72 3.01 22.47
N ALA A 94 16.54 3.48 22.89
CA ALA A 94 15.80 2.89 24.00
C ALA A 94 15.43 1.42 23.76
N THR A 95 15.12 1.04 22.52
CA THR A 95 14.84 -0.36 22.18
C THR A 95 15.80 -0.92 21.12
N ASP A 96 16.97 -0.30 20.94
CA ASP A 96 17.98 -0.75 19.99
C ASP A 96 18.58 -2.11 20.41
N GLY A 97 18.41 -3.11 19.53
CA GLY A 97 18.75 -4.51 19.83
C GLY A 97 17.63 -5.36 20.43
N GLU A 98 16.46 -4.77 20.66
CA GLU A 98 15.23 -5.43 21.12
C GLU A 98 14.41 -5.89 19.92
N SER A 99 14.84 -6.94 19.22
CA SER A 99 14.27 -7.37 17.95
C SER A 99 12.99 -8.21 18.07
N MET A 100 12.46 -8.41 19.27
CA MET A 100 11.29 -9.26 19.53
C MET A 100 10.03 -8.47 19.94
N ILE A 101 10.12 -7.14 20.02
CA ILE A 101 8.98 -6.32 20.43
C ILE A 101 7.96 -6.24 19.29
N GLU A 102 6.80 -6.83 19.53
CA GLU A 102 5.69 -6.86 18.55
C GLU A 102 4.69 -5.74 18.79
N GLU A 103 4.52 -5.28 20.02
CA GLU A 103 3.53 -4.26 20.39
C GLU A 103 4.18 -3.12 21.18
N TYR A 104 3.87 -1.89 20.76
CA TYR A 104 4.22 -0.64 21.44
C TYR A 104 2.96 0.04 21.92
N ASP A 105 2.84 0.28 23.24
CA ASP A 105 1.76 1.02 23.88
C ASP A 105 2.31 2.33 24.43
N ILE A 106 1.98 3.44 23.75
CA ILE A 106 2.60 4.76 23.96
C ILE A 106 1.54 5.71 24.50
N SER A 107 1.78 6.25 25.68
CA SER A 107 0.86 7.18 26.34
C SER A 107 0.72 8.51 25.62
N ASP A 108 -0.30 9.27 25.99
CA ASP A 108 -0.60 10.59 25.44
C ASP A 108 0.42 11.68 25.83
N SER A 109 1.18 11.46 26.91
CA SER A 109 2.24 12.37 27.39
C SER A 109 3.52 12.35 26.53
N VAL A 110 3.74 11.30 25.72
CA VAL A 110 4.95 11.21 24.89
C VAL A 110 4.90 12.20 23.74
N ALA A 111 5.83 13.14 23.74
CA ALA A 111 5.94 14.18 22.71
C ALA A 111 7.06 13.93 21.71
N THR A 112 8.07 13.14 22.05
CA THR A 112 9.27 12.94 21.23
C THR A 112 9.74 11.50 21.27
N ILE A 113 10.12 10.97 20.11
CA ILE A 113 10.81 9.69 19.95
C ILE A 113 12.14 9.98 19.27
N LYS A 114 13.26 9.66 19.96
CA LYS A 114 14.60 9.84 19.40
C LYS A 114 15.01 8.68 18.50
N SER A 115 16.13 8.84 17.79
CA SER A 115 16.67 7.81 16.88
C SER A 115 16.83 6.47 17.58
N TYR A 116 16.40 5.39 16.94
CA TYR A 116 16.39 4.01 17.49
C TYR A 116 15.62 3.87 18.82
N GLY A 117 14.82 4.86 19.18
CA GLY A 117 13.95 4.77 20.36
C GLY A 117 12.92 3.65 20.24
N ILE A 118 12.56 3.30 19.00
CA ILE A 118 11.67 2.20 18.65
C ILE A 118 12.39 1.23 17.71
N SER A 119 12.46 -0.05 18.07
CA SER A 119 12.88 -1.15 17.19
C SER A 119 11.72 -1.59 16.33
N THR A 120 11.90 -1.61 15.01
CA THR A 120 10.82 -1.90 14.06
C THR A 120 10.79 -3.35 13.58
N TYR A 121 11.82 -4.15 13.82
CA TYR A 121 11.99 -5.50 13.26
C TYR A 121 10.80 -6.46 13.44
N ALA A 122 10.24 -6.53 14.64
CA ALA A 122 9.09 -7.39 14.93
C ALA A 122 7.80 -6.58 15.19
N ALA A 123 7.87 -5.25 15.13
CA ALA A 123 6.74 -4.39 15.45
C ALA A 123 5.57 -4.65 14.51
N LYS A 124 4.44 -5.07 15.07
CA LYS A 124 3.18 -5.32 14.34
C LYS A 124 2.17 -4.20 14.56
N ALA A 125 2.21 -3.59 15.76
CA ALA A 125 1.23 -2.59 16.15
C ALA A 125 1.80 -1.52 17.07
N PHE A 126 1.35 -0.28 16.84
CA PHE A 126 1.54 0.86 17.74
C PHE A 126 0.17 1.29 18.28
N LYS A 127 0.07 1.54 19.60
CA LYS A 127 -1.11 2.09 20.27
C LYS A 127 -0.75 3.44 20.86
N LEU A 128 -1.53 4.48 20.58
CA LEU A 128 -1.22 5.86 20.96
C LEU A 128 -2.14 6.43 22.04
N ASN A 129 -3.19 5.75 22.43
CA ASN A 129 -4.10 6.12 23.53
C ASN A 129 -4.55 7.60 23.52
N GLY A 130 -4.76 8.17 22.32
CA GLY A 130 -5.17 9.57 22.16
C GLY A 130 -4.02 10.58 22.17
N ASN A 131 -2.78 10.15 21.98
CA ASN A 131 -1.59 11.00 21.98
C ASN A 131 -1.73 12.20 21.03
N PRO A 132 -1.60 13.47 21.51
CA PRO A 132 -1.76 14.65 20.68
C PRO A 132 -0.53 14.98 19.82
N ASN A 133 0.63 14.39 20.12
CA ASN A 133 1.91 14.69 19.48
C ASN A 133 2.31 13.66 18.40
N LEU A 134 1.65 12.51 18.41
CA LEU A 134 1.92 11.40 17.52
C LEU A 134 0.64 11.00 16.77
N LYS A 135 0.80 10.43 15.57
CA LYS A 135 -0.31 9.85 14.82
C LYS A 135 0.10 8.57 14.10
N LEU A 136 -0.88 7.74 13.83
CA LEU A 136 -0.73 6.60 12.93
C LEU A 136 -1.41 6.91 11.60
N VAL A 137 -0.70 6.59 10.51
CA VAL A 137 -1.25 6.58 9.17
C VAL A 137 -0.92 5.20 8.60
N ASP A 138 -1.92 4.41 8.31
CA ASP A 138 -1.78 3.02 7.83
C ASP A 138 -0.86 2.16 8.71
N GLY A 139 -0.95 2.35 10.03
CA GLY A 139 -0.14 1.67 11.02
C GLY A 139 1.31 2.19 11.16
N VAL A 140 1.75 3.12 10.33
CA VAL A 140 3.08 3.75 10.41
C VAL A 140 3.03 4.93 11.37
N LEU A 141 4.05 5.07 12.20
CA LEU A 141 4.12 6.06 13.28
C LEU A 141 4.79 7.36 12.82
N PHE A 142 4.08 8.46 12.97
CA PHE A 142 4.52 9.81 12.61
C PHE A 142 4.39 10.81 13.76
N SER A 143 5.07 11.98 13.62
CA SER A 143 4.68 13.19 14.33
C SER A 143 3.28 13.65 13.92
N THR A 144 2.57 14.38 14.79
CA THR A 144 1.19 14.85 14.51
C THR A 144 1.09 15.64 13.21
N ASP A 145 2.08 16.50 12.91
CA ASP A 145 2.16 17.25 11.65
C ASP A 145 2.51 16.36 10.44
N GLY A 146 2.99 15.13 10.69
CA GLY A 146 3.42 14.18 9.67
C GLY A 146 4.79 14.46 9.08
N SER A 147 5.54 15.43 9.60
CA SER A 147 6.85 15.80 9.08
C SER A 147 7.96 14.82 9.44
N THR A 148 7.79 14.07 10.52
CA THR A 148 8.75 13.04 10.95
C THR A 148 8.11 11.64 10.89
N LEU A 149 8.73 10.72 10.16
CA LEU A 149 8.43 9.30 10.18
C LEU A 149 9.30 8.64 11.26
N TYR A 150 8.68 8.17 12.35
CA TYR A 150 9.38 7.54 13.46
C TYR A 150 9.60 6.06 13.28
N ALA A 151 8.59 5.31 12.83
CA ALA A 151 8.67 3.86 12.74
C ALA A 151 7.65 3.28 11.75
N TYR A 152 8.14 2.45 10.84
CA TYR A 152 7.34 1.55 10.00
C TYR A 152 7.28 0.18 10.68
N PRO A 153 6.11 -0.46 10.85
CA PRO A 153 6.00 -1.74 11.55
C PRO A 153 6.57 -2.87 10.69
N GLY A 154 7.84 -3.25 10.92
CA GLY A 154 8.56 -4.26 10.13
C GLY A 154 8.05 -5.70 10.32
N GLY A 155 7.32 -5.99 11.41
CA GLY A 155 6.69 -7.29 11.65
C GLY A 155 5.28 -7.43 11.09
N ARG A 156 4.80 -6.45 10.30
CA ARG A 156 3.53 -6.57 9.55
C ARG A 156 3.71 -7.46 8.32
N GLU A 157 2.61 -7.89 7.71
CA GLU A 157 2.65 -8.62 6.45
C GLU A 157 3.29 -7.77 5.33
N GLU A 158 3.97 -8.43 4.39
CA GLU A 158 4.58 -7.80 3.22
C GLU A 158 3.54 -6.96 2.46
N ILE A 159 3.94 -5.77 2.03
CA ILE A 159 3.17 -4.95 1.10
C ILE A 159 3.94 -4.78 -0.22
N ASP A 160 3.21 -4.62 -1.32
CA ASP A 160 3.87 -4.43 -2.61
C ASP A 160 4.57 -3.08 -2.68
N VAL A 161 3.91 -1.99 -2.31
CA VAL A 161 4.42 -0.63 -2.45
C VAL A 161 4.19 0.18 -1.19
N TYR A 162 5.23 0.89 -0.73
CA TYR A 162 5.11 1.94 0.27
C TYR A 162 5.58 3.28 -0.31
N GLU A 163 4.69 4.26 -0.30
CA GLU A 163 5.00 5.63 -0.71
C GLU A 163 5.21 6.49 0.54
N VAL A 164 6.40 7.10 0.65
CA VAL A 164 6.70 8.04 1.74
C VAL A 164 5.88 9.32 1.50
N PRO A 165 5.04 9.74 2.47
CA PRO A 165 4.22 10.95 2.30
C PRO A 165 5.05 12.19 1.98
N THR A 166 4.57 13.03 1.06
CA THR A 166 5.32 14.20 0.55
C THR A 166 5.58 15.28 1.57
N ASN A 167 4.88 15.28 2.70
CA ASN A 167 5.12 16.19 3.83
C ASN A 167 6.20 15.69 4.81
N VAL A 168 6.75 14.49 4.61
CA VAL A 168 7.84 13.96 5.44
C VAL A 168 9.13 14.71 5.09
N THR A 169 9.76 15.28 6.11
CA THR A 169 11.06 15.98 6.01
C THR A 169 12.16 15.28 6.80
N LYS A 170 11.78 14.32 7.66
CA LYS A 170 12.71 13.54 8.46
C LYS A 170 12.27 12.09 8.57
N ILE A 171 13.23 11.17 8.43
CA ILE A 171 13.05 9.75 8.74
C ILE A 171 14.02 9.38 9.85
N ASN A 172 13.50 8.87 10.94
CA ASN A 172 14.28 8.49 12.13
C ASN A 172 15.21 7.31 11.84
N GLY A 173 16.34 7.25 12.56
CA GLY A 173 17.25 6.11 12.51
C GLY A 173 16.54 4.82 12.92
N GLY A 174 16.68 3.78 12.08
CA GLY A 174 16.04 2.50 12.29
C GLY A 174 14.56 2.41 11.87
N ALA A 175 13.99 3.48 11.31
CA ALA A 175 12.54 3.57 11.04
C ALA A 175 11.99 2.50 10.09
N PHE A 176 12.79 1.97 9.18
CA PHE A 176 12.43 0.89 8.25
C PHE A 176 13.20 -0.42 8.51
N ASN A 177 13.78 -0.58 9.70
CA ASN A 177 14.52 -1.80 10.00
C ASN A 177 13.58 -3.01 10.01
N GLY A 178 13.90 -4.02 9.18
CA GLY A 178 13.06 -5.20 9.02
C GLY A 178 11.76 -4.98 8.24
N ALA A 179 11.57 -3.80 7.66
CA ALA A 179 10.36 -3.50 6.87
C ALA A 179 10.21 -4.47 5.69
N ASP A 180 9.02 -5.04 5.54
CA ASP A 180 8.71 -6.00 4.51
C ASP A 180 7.85 -5.36 3.42
N MET A 181 8.47 -5.12 2.25
CA MET A 181 7.84 -4.50 1.09
C MET A 181 8.66 -4.82 -0.18
N LYS A 182 8.02 -4.77 -1.35
CA LYS A 182 8.73 -4.96 -2.61
C LYS A 182 9.30 -3.66 -3.16
N LYS A 183 8.57 -2.54 -2.98
CA LYS A 183 8.89 -1.25 -3.57
C LYS A 183 8.75 -0.11 -2.55
N LEU A 184 9.73 0.81 -2.57
CA LEU A 184 9.76 2.03 -1.76
C LEU A 184 9.85 3.26 -2.65
N ILE A 185 8.91 4.20 -2.51
CA ILE A 185 8.84 5.40 -3.34
C ILE A 185 8.98 6.65 -2.48
N PHE A 186 9.84 7.57 -2.93
CA PHE A 186 9.98 8.92 -2.39
C PHE A 186 9.50 9.94 -3.42
N GLY A 187 8.74 10.93 -2.97
CA GLY A 187 8.24 12.02 -3.80
C GLY A 187 9.21 13.20 -3.90
N ASP A 188 8.74 14.30 -4.51
CA ASP A 188 9.46 15.58 -4.66
C ASP A 188 9.45 16.35 -3.33
N ASN A 189 10.32 15.97 -2.41
CA ASN A 189 10.49 16.62 -1.11
C ASN A 189 11.95 16.58 -0.65
N SER A 190 12.25 17.35 0.41
CA SER A 190 13.58 17.34 1.04
C SER A 190 13.51 16.54 2.33
N ILE A 191 14.24 15.43 2.39
CA ILE A 191 14.20 14.48 3.49
C ILE A 191 15.58 14.31 4.12
N ASN A 192 15.65 14.51 5.43
CA ASN A 192 16.81 14.07 6.22
C ASN A 192 16.58 12.62 6.67
N VAL A 193 17.37 11.70 6.11
CA VAL A 193 17.35 10.28 6.46
C VAL A 193 18.48 10.00 7.45
N GLU A 194 18.14 9.61 8.67
CA GLU A 194 19.15 9.28 9.67
C GLU A 194 19.88 7.97 9.35
N PRO A 195 21.07 7.72 9.93
CA PRO A 195 21.85 6.51 9.67
C PRO A 195 21.08 5.21 9.97
N TRP A 196 21.42 4.12 9.27
CA TRP A 196 20.93 2.75 9.52
C TRP A 196 19.40 2.57 9.43
N THR A 197 18.76 3.42 8.66
CA THR A 197 17.28 3.49 8.56
C THR A 197 16.69 2.24 7.91
N PHE A 198 17.41 1.55 7.02
CA PHE A 198 16.87 0.47 6.16
C PHE A 198 17.51 -0.90 6.42
N GLN A 199 18.07 -1.14 7.58
CA GLN A 199 18.71 -2.42 7.89
C GLN A 199 17.68 -3.57 7.89
N GLY A 200 17.86 -4.55 7.00
CA GLY A 200 16.93 -5.68 6.87
C GLY A 200 15.61 -5.35 6.15
N CYS A 201 15.48 -4.15 5.57
CA CYS A 201 14.37 -3.85 4.66
C CYS A 201 14.45 -4.76 3.42
N THR A 202 13.31 -5.32 3.01
CA THR A 202 13.25 -6.31 1.91
C THR A 202 13.03 -5.69 0.54
N ALA A 203 12.74 -4.38 0.43
CA ALA A 203 12.45 -3.76 -0.85
C ALA A 203 13.57 -4.00 -1.87
N GLU A 204 13.19 -4.49 -3.05
CA GLU A 204 14.11 -4.74 -4.15
C GLU A 204 14.14 -3.58 -5.15
N TYR A 205 13.14 -2.72 -5.13
CA TYR A 205 12.98 -1.56 -6.01
C TYR A 205 12.76 -0.27 -5.21
N MET A 206 13.40 0.84 -5.64
CA MET A 206 13.22 2.17 -5.05
C MET A 206 13.07 3.24 -6.13
N GLU A 207 12.20 4.23 -5.90
CA GLU A 207 12.12 5.45 -6.71
C GLU A 207 12.44 6.69 -5.87
N LEU A 208 13.23 7.59 -6.45
CA LEU A 208 13.50 8.95 -5.96
C LEU A 208 13.00 9.94 -7.01
N ASN A 209 11.80 10.49 -6.80
CA ASN A 209 11.10 11.35 -7.74
C ASN A 209 11.30 12.84 -7.35
N GLY A 210 12.38 13.47 -7.79
CA GLY A 210 12.73 14.84 -7.40
C GLY A 210 13.27 14.99 -5.98
N THR A 211 13.48 13.88 -5.27
CA THR A 211 13.79 13.88 -3.84
C THR A 211 15.15 14.50 -3.55
N ASN A 212 15.19 15.46 -2.62
CA ASN A 212 16.44 16.00 -2.09
C ASN A 212 16.79 15.27 -0.78
N LEU A 213 17.73 14.33 -0.88
CA LEU A 213 18.17 13.56 0.27
C LEU A 213 19.27 14.29 1.04
N SER A 214 19.26 14.18 2.35
CA SER A 214 20.35 14.58 3.23
C SER A 214 20.55 13.53 4.32
N GLY A 215 21.71 13.54 4.96
CA GLY A 215 22.11 12.53 5.93
C GLY A 215 23.37 11.80 5.48
N SER A 216 23.81 10.83 6.26
CA SER A 216 24.99 10.01 5.96
C SER A 216 24.71 8.55 6.26
N GLU A 217 25.29 7.64 5.44
CA GLU A 217 25.26 6.18 5.66
C GLU A 217 23.85 5.55 5.77
N SER A 218 22.80 6.23 5.31
CA SER A 218 21.41 5.84 5.56
C SER A 218 21.01 4.57 4.79
N PHE A 219 21.53 4.40 3.57
CA PHE A 219 21.23 3.26 2.70
C PHE A 219 22.31 2.17 2.68
N ARG A 220 23.34 2.30 3.50
CA ARG A 220 24.50 1.40 3.52
C ARG A 220 24.17 -0.06 3.78
N HIS A 221 23.12 -0.33 4.57
CA HIS A 221 22.71 -1.67 4.95
C HIS A 221 21.44 -2.15 4.21
N PHE A 222 21.10 -1.50 3.11
CA PHE A 222 19.98 -1.88 2.25
C PHE A 222 20.41 -2.98 1.26
N SER A 223 20.61 -4.18 1.77
CA SER A 223 21.25 -5.29 1.03
C SER A 223 20.36 -5.98 0.01
N LYS A 224 19.07 -5.66 -0.04
CA LYS A 224 18.10 -6.25 -0.97
C LYS A 224 17.80 -5.39 -2.18
N LEU A 225 18.11 -4.09 -2.14
CA LEU A 225 17.83 -3.15 -3.22
C LEU A 225 18.59 -3.54 -4.50
N LYS A 226 17.85 -3.94 -5.53
CA LYS A 226 18.39 -4.36 -6.84
C LYS A 226 18.24 -3.28 -7.91
N GLU A 227 17.14 -2.56 -7.90
CA GLU A 227 16.81 -1.55 -8.90
C GLU A 227 16.50 -0.20 -8.26
N LEU A 228 17.09 0.87 -8.81
CA LEU A 228 16.90 2.24 -8.36
C LEU A 228 16.49 3.12 -9.54
N LYS A 229 15.40 3.85 -9.39
CA LYS A 229 14.96 4.88 -10.34
C LYS A 229 15.22 6.26 -9.76
N LEU A 230 15.81 7.13 -10.58
CA LEU A 230 16.18 8.51 -10.26
C LEU A 230 15.50 9.47 -11.22
N ASP A 231 14.82 10.48 -10.66
CA ASP A 231 14.19 11.55 -11.44
C ASP A 231 14.54 12.92 -10.83
N GLY A 232 15.81 13.32 -10.97
CA GLY A 232 16.32 14.58 -10.42
C GLY A 232 16.55 14.61 -8.92
N GLY A 233 16.42 15.79 -8.31
CA GLY A 233 16.69 15.99 -6.89
C GLY A 233 18.16 16.12 -6.54
N SER A 234 18.54 15.70 -5.32
CA SER A 234 19.94 15.66 -4.87
C SER A 234 20.23 14.44 -4.00
N ILE A 235 21.42 13.85 -4.20
CA ILE A 235 21.90 12.69 -3.45
C ILE A 235 23.27 13.01 -2.88
N PRO A 236 23.50 12.91 -1.54
CA PRO A 236 24.82 13.09 -0.94
C PRO A 236 25.85 12.09 -1.48
N GLY A 237 27.13 12.47 -1.50
CA GLY A 237 28.21 11.56 -1.87
C GLY A 237 28.23 10.30 -1.01
N GLN A 238 28.54 9.15 -1.61
CA GLN A 238 28.62 7.82 -0.99
C GLN A 238 27.31 7.34 -0.29
N PHE A 239 26.17 7.91 -0.67
CA PHE A 239 24.89 7.63 -0.03
C PHE A 239 24.44 6.16 -0.20
N PHE A 240 24.69 5.58 -1.39
CA PHE A 240 24.46 4.17 -1.72
C PHE A 240 25.77 3.35 -1.68
N CYS A 241 26.73 3.71 -0.85
CA CYS A 241 28.02 3.03 -0.78
C CYS A 241 27.90 1.57 -0.33
N GLY A 242 28.54 0.66 -1.07
CA GLY A 242 28.50 -0.78 -0.85
C GLY A 242 29.46 -1.35 0.21
N VAL A 243 30.16 -0.53 0.99
CA VAL A 243 31.19 -1.02 1.93
C VAL A 243 30.60 -1.47 3.27
N ALA A 244 30.96 -2.67 3.71
CA ALA A 244 30.81 -3.03 5.11
C ALA A 244 31.86 -2.27 5.96
N TRP A 245 31.45 -1.70 7.08
CA TRP A 245 32.30 -0.97 8.04
C TRP A 245 33.56 -1.74 8.49
N THR A 246 33.52 -3.08 8.46
CA THR A 246 34.55 -3.99 8.96
C THR A 246 35.48 -4.54 7.89
N GLY A 247 35.47 -4.00 6.66
CA GLY A 247 36.28 -4.53 5.54
C GLY A 247 35.79 -5.89 5.01
N GLY A 248 34.55 -6.30 5.34
CA GLY A 248 33.89 -7.47 4.76
C GLY A 248 33.44 -7.22 3.32
N PRO A 249 32.90 -8.25 2.64
CA PRO A 249 32.40 -8.11 1.28
C PRO A 249 31.29 -7.07 1.21
N SER A 250 31.26 -6.31 0.09
CA SER A 250 30.19 -5.34 -0.18
C SER A 250 28.82 -5.99 -0.04
N THR A 251 27.92 -5.32 0.70
CA THR A 251 26.50 -5.71 0.80
C THR A 251 25.66 -5.05 -0.29
N ALA A 252 26.27 -4.26 -1.16
CA ALA A 252 25.58 -3.61 -2.27
C ALA A 252 24.96 -4.62 -3.22
N ALA A 253 23.71 -4.43 -3.52
CA ALA A 253 22.91 -5.32 -4.36
C ALA A 253 22.39 -4.63 -5.62
N ILE A 254 22.60 -3.31 -5.80
CA ILE A 254 22.08 -2.57 -6.94
C ILE A 254 22.69 -3.13 -8.24
N GLU A 255 21.82 -3.60 -9.10
CA GLU A 255 22.15 -4.22 -10.38
C GLU A 255 21.77 -3.32 -11.55
N LYS A 256 20.69 -2.48 -11.37
CA LYS A 256 20.19 -1.57 -12.38
C LYS A 256 19.85 -0.21 -11.79
N ILE A 257 20.18 0.85 -12.55
CA ILE A 257 19.77 2.23 -12.26
C ILE A 257 19.05 2.79 -13.47
N ILE A 258 17.84 3.33 -13.28
CA ILE A 258 17.08 4.05 -14.30
C ILE A 258 17.13 5.54 -13.96
N VAL A 259 17.46 6.37 -14.94
CA VAL A 259 17.60 7.81 -14.75
C VAL A 259 16.74 8.57 -15.75
N SER A 260 15.71 9.24 -15.27
CA SER A 260 14.89 10.17 -16.07
C SER A 260 15.48 11.59 -16.02
N ALA A 261 16.04 11.98 -14.87
CA ALA A 261 16.84 13.18 -14.70
C ALA A 261 17.95 12.93 -13.69
N LEU A 262 19.18 13.37 -13.99
CA LEU A 262 20.32 13.20 -13.09
C LEU A 262 20.11 14.05 -11.83
N PRO A 263 20.22 13.48 -10.62
CA PRO A 263 20.26 14.25 -9.40
C PRO A 263 21.60 15.00 -9.28
N SER A 264 21.61 16.08 -8.50
CA SER A 264 22.85 16.72 -8.10
C SER A 264 23.58 15.90 -7.03
N GLY A 265 24.92 15.87 -7.08
CA GLY A 265 25.77 15.12 -6.16
C GLY A 265 26.96 14.50 -6.88
N GLY A 266 27.83 13.79 -6.16
CA GLY A 266 28.99 13.06 -6.70
C GLY A 266 29.24 11.78 -5.93
N ASP A 267 29.94 10.79 -6.53
CA ASP A 267 30.29 9.46 -5.98
C ASP A 267 29.17 8.76 -5.18
N ALA A 268 27.91 8.94 -5.60
CA ALA A 268 26.74 8.39 -4.88
C ALA A 268 26.76 6.84 -4.83
N PHE A 269 27.35 6.20 -5.85
CA PHE A 269 27.33 4.74 -6.06
C PHE A 269 28.68 4.05 -5.87
N PHE A 270 29.52 4.61 -5.04
CA PHE A 270 30.85 4.05 -4.76
C PHE A 270 30.76 2.59 -4.26
N LEU A 271 31.58 1.71 -4.85
CA LEU A 271 31.69 0.27 -4.53
C LEU A 271 30.44 -0.58 -4.80
N GLN A 272 29.60 -0.21 -5.77
CA GLN A 272 28.56 -1.10 -6.29
C GLN A 272 29.19 -2.17 -7.20
N ASN A 273 29.29 -3.40 -6.71
CA ASN A 273 29.96 -4.47 -7.45
C ASN A 273 29.03 -5.31 -8.35
N LYS A 274 27.73 -5.10 -8.26
CA LYS A 274 26.72 -5.79 -9.05
C LYS A 274 26.08 -4.92 -10.14
N LEU A 275 26.36 -3.62 -10.14
CA LEU A 275 25.79 -2.69 -11.11
C LEU A 275 26.24 -3.05 -12.53
N THR A 276 25.30 -3.47 -13.37
CA THR A 276 25.57 -3.85 -14.78
C THR A 276 24.84 -2.95 -15.78
N THR A 277 23.79 -2.25 -15.35
CA THR A 277 22.89 -1.52 -16.23
C THR A 277 22.61 -0.13 -15.68
N VAL A 278 22.83 0.90 -16.49
CA VAL A 278 22.41 2.29 -16.24
C VAL A 278 21.60 2.75 -17.43
N ASP A 279 20.30 2.92 -17.22
CA ASP A 279 19.39 3.40 -18.27
C ASP A 279 19.24 4.91 -18.19
N LEU A 280 19.81 5.60 -19.18
CA LEU A 280 19.78 7.04 -19.39
C LEU A 280 18.90 7.40 -20.60
N SER A 281 18.09 6.46 -21.12
CA SER A 281 17.32 6.69 -22.35
C SER A 281 16.25 7.79 -22.20
N GLN A 282 15.78 8.01 -20.97
CA GLN A 282 14.84 9.09 -20.66
C GLN A 282 15.51 10.33 -20.05
N CYS A 283 16.86 10.32 -19.93
CA CYS A 283 17.61 11.37 -19.25
C CYS A 283 17.98 12.50 -20.21
N SER A 284 17.27 13.63 -20.10
CA SER A 284 17.51 14.81 -20.95
C SER A 284 18.81 15.57 -20.61
N ASN A 285 19.36 15.38 -19.41
CA ASN A 285 20.56 16.06 -18.92
C ASN A 285 21.76 15.13 -18.72
N ALA A 286 21.81 14.00 -19.42
CA ALA A 286 22.89 13.02 -19.29
C ALA A 286 24.30 13.63 -19.53
N ALA A 287 24.40 14.63 -20.45
CA ALA A 287 25.65 15.33 -20.73
C ALA A 287 26.14 16.21 -19.57
N ASP A 288 25.28 16.53 -18.61
CA ASP A 288 25.60 17.36 -17.43
C ASP A 288 26.01 16.51 -16.21
N ALA A 289 26.23 15.19 -16.39
CA ALA A 289 26.61 14.29 -15.32
C ALA A 289 27.84 14.80 -14.56
N SER A 290 27.71 14.90 -13.22
CA SER A 290 28.81 15.34 -12.37
C SER A 290 29.99 14.35 -12.40
N GLN A 291 31.16 14.83 -12.07
CA GLN A 291 32.35 13.97 -11.97
C GLN A 291 32.12 12.84 -10.98
N ASN A 292 32.49 11.65 -11.38
CA ASN A 292 32.47 10.44 -10.54
C ASN A 292 31.08 9.94 -10.08
N PHE A 293 29.99 10.39 -10.67
CA PHE A 293 28.63 10.00 -10.20
C PHE A 293 28.43 8.47 -10.18
N PHE A 294 28.87 7.76 -11.22
CA PHE A 294 28.87 6.29 -11.33
C PHE A 294 30.24 5.65 -11.17
N SER A 295 31.27 6.41 -10.79
CA SER A 295 32.61 5.90 -10.65
C SER A 295 32.82 5.13 -9.34
N GLY A 296 33.96 4.41 -9.25
CA GLY A 296 34.30 3.61 -8.07
C GLY A 296 33.43 2.35 -7.93
N THR A 297 32.69 1.96 -8.96
CA THR A 297 31.99 0.67 -8.99
C THR A 297 33.00 -0.45 -9.27
N ASN A 298 32.83 -1.60 -8.63
CA ASN A 298 33.69 -2.77 -8.82
C ASN A 298 33.18 -3.73 -9.90
N ALA A 299 32.15 -3.34 -10.64
CA ALA A 299 31.61 -4.15 -11.75
C ALA A 299 32.63 -4.24 -12.90
N SER A 300 32.77 -5.41 -13.49
CA SER A 300 33.70 -5.64 -14.61
C SER A 300 33.25 -5.01 -15.93
N LYS A 301 31.90 -4.81 -16.07
CA LYS A 301 31.26 -4.18 -17.23
C LYS A 301 29.98 -3.50 -16.79
N ILE A 302 29.75 -2.28 -17.26
CA ILE A 302 28.51 -1.53 -17.06
C ILE A 302 28.02 -1.04 -18.42
N ALA A 303 26.78 -1.34 -18.77
CA ALA A 303 26.15 -0.80 -19.97
C ALA A 303 25.33 0.45 -19.63
N PHE A 304 25.64 1.54 -20.33
CA PHE A 304 24.92 2.80 -20.30
C PHE A 304 24.05 2.89 -21.54
N TYR A 305 22.73 3.03 -21.35
CA TYR A 305 21.75 3.06 -22.45
C TYR A 305 21.25 4.48 -22.67
N PHE A 306 21.15 4.90 -23.93
CA PHE A 306 20.76 6.25 -24.35
C PHE A 306 19.69 6.17 -25.44
N ASP A 307 18.82 7.15 -25.53
CA ASP A 307 17.87 7.26 -26.61
C ASP A 307 18.56 7.54 -27.95
N THR A 308 19.52 8.48 -27.97
CA THR A 308 20.17 8.97 -29.18
C THR A 308 21.71 8.89 -29.11
N ALA A 309 22.34 8.87 -30.29
CA ALA A 309 23.81 8.95 -30.42
C ALA A 309 24.40 10.26 -29.87
N GLU A 310 23.64 11.37 -29.95
CA GLU A 310 24.04 12.67 -29.43
C GLU A 310 24.14 12.63 -27.89
N ASN A 311 23.15 12.08 -27.19
CA ASN A 311 23.15 11.91 -25.74
C ASN A 311 24.29 11.01 -25.28
N ALA A 312 24.53 9.90 -25.98
CA ALA A 312 25.66 9.02 -25.70
C ALA A 312 27.02 9.74 -25.86
N THR A 313 27.17 10.58 -26.90
CA THR A 313 28.38 11.34 -27.16
C THR A 313 28.57 12.42 -26.09
N GLY A 314 27.52 13.13 -25.71
CA GLY A 314 27.56 14.12 -24.63
C GLY A 314 28.01 13.50 -23.31
N PHE A 315 27.40 12.38 -22.90
CA PHE A 315 27.75 11.66 -21.68
C PHE A 315 29.22 11.14 -21.70
N LYS A 316 29.69 10.62 -22.82
CA LYS A 316 31.09 10.20 -22.98
C LYS A 316 32.11 11.33 -22.75
N GLY A 317 31.72 12.58 -22.96
CA GLY A 317 32.54 13.76 -22.69
C GLY A 317 32.65 14.08 -21.19
N THR A 318 31.84 13.44 -20.33
CA THR A 318 31.87 13.63 -18.89
C THR A 318 32.88 12.70 -18.22
N SER A 319 33.14 12.94 -16.93
CA SER A 319 33.93 12.03 -16.06
C SER A 319 33.08 11.30 -15.04
N ALA A 320 31.81 11.09 -15.36
CA ALA A 320 30.82 10.49 -14.43
C ALA A 320 30.98 8.97 -14.25
N TYR A 321 31.85 8.31 -15.01
CA TYR A 321 31.99 6.85 -15.07
C TYR A 321 33.45 6.42 -15.24
N GLU A 322 33.73 5.14 -14.97
CA GLU A 322 35.06 4.52 -15.26
C GLU A 322 35.07 4.02 -16.69
N SER A 323 35.96 4.58 -17.54
CA SER A 323 36.03 4.26 -18.97
C SER A 323 36.45 2.82 -19.26
N GLU A 324 37.17 2.19 -18.33
CA GLU A 324 37.68 0.83 -18.48
C GLU A 324 36.61 -0.27 -18.37
N ASN A 325 35.45 0.06 -17.80
CA ASN A 325 34.34 -0.89 -17.65
C ASN A 325 33.05 -0.46 -18.39
N ALA A 326 33.04 0.67 -19.09
CA ALA A 326 31.85 1.23 -19.72
C ALA A 326 31.60 0.65 -21.14
N ILE A 327 30.34 0.36 -21.40
CA ILE A 327 29.76 0.04 -22.71
C ILE A 327 28.62 1.02 -22.96
N PHE A 328 28.47 1.48 -24.19
CA PHE A 328 27.46 2.46 -24.57
C PHE A 328 26.49 1.83 -25.56
N ALA A 329 25.18 1.96 -25.29
CA ALA A 329 24.13 1.40 -26.13
C ALA A 329 23.12 2.49 -26.49
N VAL A 330 22.91 2.72 -27.77
CA VAL A 330 21.96 3.71 -28.30
C VAL A 330 20.70 2.98 -28.77
N LEU A 331 19.59 3.30 -28.15
CA LEU A 331 18.30 2.61 -28.32
C LEU A 331 17.55 3.03 -29.59
N ASN A 332 17.89 4.20 -30.18
CA ASN A 332 17.25 4.72 -31.37
C ASN A 332 15.71 4.76 -31.28
N GLY A 333 15.19 5.32 -30.20
CA GLY A 333 13.77 5.41 -29.92
C GLY A 333 13.14 4.14 -29.33
N GLY A 334 13.96 3.14 -28.95
CA GLY A 334 13.53 2.01 -28.14
C GLY A 334 13.59 2.32 -26.65
N MET A 335 13.21 1.35 -25.83
CA MET A 335 13.31 1.40 -24.38
C MET A 335 13.78 0.05 -23.83
N ILE A 336 14.29 0.08 -22.61
CA ILE A 336 14.63 -1.14 -21.88
C ILE A 336 13.38 -1.54 -21.09
N PRO A 337 12.84 -2.74 -21.28
CA PRO A 337 11.75 -3.24 -20.45
C PRO A 337 12.19 -3.39 -19.01
N SER A 338 11.27 -3.31 -18.04
CA SER A 338 11.57 -3.32 -16.61
C SER A 338 11.09 -4.57 -15.87
N TRP A 339 10.82 -5.67 -16.58
CA TRP A 339 10.38 -6.90 -15.93
C TRP A 339 11.48 -7.68 -15.21
N GLU A 340 11.09 -8.51 -14.28
CA GLU A 340 11.98 -9.42 -13.55
C GLU A 340 12.69 -10.42 -14.48
N GLY A 341 13.99 -10.67 -14.24
CA GLY A 341 14.74 -11.75 -14.91
C GLY A 341 15.86 -11.34 -15.84
N TRP A 342 16.23 -10.08 -15.89
CA TRP A 342 17.29 -9.50 -16.72
C TRP A 342 18.70 -9.87 -16.31
N TYR A 343 18.89 -10.29 -15.09
CA TYR A 343 20.19 -10.55 -14.48
C TYR A 343 20.62 -11.98 -14.77
N LYS A 344 21.24 -12.15 -15.94
CA LYS A 344 21.87 -13.44 -16.31
C LYS A 344 23.31 -13.46 -15.81
N ASP A 345 23.81 -14.65 -15.52
CA ASP A 345 25.22 -14.89 -15.12
C ASP A 345 26.25 -14.40 -16.17
N LYS A 346 25.81 -13.96 -17.34
CA LYS A 346 26.62 -13.41 -18.41
C LYS A 346 26.15 -12.00 -18.73
N PHE A 347 27.10 -11.09 -18.85
CA PHE A 347 26.86 -9.76 -19.34
C PHE A 347 26.48 -9.82 -20.84
N GLU A 348 25.24 -9.48 -21.15
CA GLU A 348 24.70 -9.33 -22.49
C GLU A 348 24.05 -7.94 -22.60
N LEU A 349 24.13 -7.30 -23.77
CA LEU A 349 23.31 -6.12 -24.02
C LEU A 349 21.84 -6.53 -23.99
N VAL A 350 21.06 -5.73 -23.28
CA VAL A 350 19.64 -5.95 -23.14
C VAL A 350 18.95 -5.96 -24.50
N THR A 351 17.98 -6.84 -24.72
CA THR A 351 17.12 -6.76 -25.90
C THR A 351 16.10 -5.65 -25.67
N PRO A 352 16.22 -4.50 -26.34
CA PRO A 352 15.28 -3.40 -26.16
C PRO A 352 13.98 -3.67 -26.89
N ILE A 353 12.95 -2.91 -26.52
CA ILE A 353 11.65 -2.94 -27.19
C ILE A 353 11.28 -1.56 -27.72
N ARG A 354 10.45 -1.52 -28.76
CA ARG A 354 9.92 -0.29 -29.36
C ARG A 354 8.52 -0.54 -29.91
N ASP A 355 7.58 0.29 -29.51
CA ASP A 355 6.17 0.14 -29.90
C ASP A 355 5.98 0.16 -31.44
N GLY A 356 5.45 -0.92 -31.98
CA GLY A 356 5.23 -1.10 -33.42
C GLY A 356 6.47 -1.49 -34.23
N TYR A 357 7.57 -1.87 -33.55
CA TYR A 357 8.81 -2.25 -34.22
C TYR A 357 9.31 -3.62 -33.77
N LYS A 358 10.05 -4.29 -34.67
CA LYS A 358 10.84 -5.48 -34.36
C LYS A 358 12.30 -5.10 -34.18
N PHE A 359 12.94 -5.64 -33.14
CA PHE A 359 14.38 -5.50 -32.91
C PHE A 359 15.17 -6.46 -33.81
N GLU A 360 16.11 -5.91 -34.60
CA GLU A 360 16.96 -6.67 -35.53
C GLU A 360 18.36 -6.95 -35.00
N GLY A 361 18.72 -6.41 -33.83
CA GLY A 361 20.02 -6.61 -33.19
C GLY A 361 20.79 -5.33 -32.93
N TRP A 362 21.92 -5.50 -32.22
CA TRP A 362 22.88 -4.45 -31.93
C TRP A 362 23.95 -4.37 -32.99
N TYR A 363 24.34 -3.17 -33.42
CA TYR A 363 25.40 -2.93 -34.43
C TYR A 363 26.44 -1.96 -33.90
N GLU A 364 27.74 -2.14 -34.28
CA GLU A 364 28.83 -1.24 -33.88
C GLU A 364 28.85 0.08 -34.68
N SER A 365 28.09 0.17 -35.76
CA SER A 365 28.00 1.36 -36.61
C SER A 365 26.62 1.94 -36.62
N GLU A 366 26.51 3.28 -36.58
CA GLU A 366 25.23 4.01 -36.60
C GLU A 366 24.46 3.82 -37.92
N ASP A 367 25.18 3.57 -39.03
CA ASP A 367 24.58 3.26 -40.34
C ASP A 367 24.17 1.78 -40.48
N PHE A 368 24.36 0.99 -39.39
CA PHE A 368 24.06 -0.44 -39.35
C PHE A 368 24.83 -1.28 -40.35
N SER A 369 26.03 -0.80 -40.79
CA SER A 369 26.93 -1.60 -41.60
C SER A 369 27.55 -2.72 -40.78
N GLY A 370 27.80 -3.87 -41.41
CA GLY A 370 28.36 -5.06 -40.76
C GLY A 370 27.28 -6.04 -40.28
N SER A 371 27.63 -6.90 -39.37
CA SER A 371 26.74 -7.92 -38.77
C SER A 371 26.27 -7.49 -37.38
N ALA A 372 25.13 -7.99 -36.99
CA ALA A 372 24.64 -7.84 -35.62
C ALA A 372 25.62 -8.45 -34.61
N VAL A 373 25.82 -7.77 -33.50
CA VAL A 373 26.78 -8.13 -32.44
C VAL A 373 26.10 -9.07 -31.44
N THR A 374 26.80 -10.14 -31.06
CA THR A 374 26.36 -11.11 -30.08
C THR A 374 27.05 -10.96 -28.71
N ASP A 375 28.20 -10.25 -28.67
CA ASP A 375 28.99 -10.03 -27.46
C ASP A 375 29.49 -8.60 -27.41
N ALA A 376 29.26 -7.90 -26.33
CA ALA A 376 29.61 -6.49 -26.18
C ALA A 376 30.98 -6.33 -25.50
N SER A 377 31.78 -5.40 -26.01
CA SER A 377 33.11 -5.07 -25.51
C SER A 377 33.14 -3.67 -24.88
N VAL A 378 33.90 -3.51 -23.81
CA VAL A 378 34.11 -2.19 -23.16
C VAL A 378 34.69 -1.16 -24.10
N GLY A 379 34.40 0.10 -23.87
CA GLY A 379 34.87 1.24 -24.68
C GLY A 379 34.15 1.43 -26.02
N LYS A 380 33.25 0.50 -26.41
CA LYS A 380 32.54 0.57 -27.67
C LYS A 380 31.13 1.15 -27.51
N THR A 381 30.57 1.62 -28.65
CA THR A 381 29.15 2.04 -28.78
C THR A 381 28.42 1.07 -29.68
N TYR A 382 27.21 0.73 -29.32
CA TYR A 382 26.32 -0.14 -30.05
C TYR A 382 25.02 0.59 -30.34
N TYR A 383 24.41 0.32 -31.49
CA TYR A 383 23.23 0.97 -32.00
C TYR A 383 22.12 -0.07 -32.25
N ALA A 384 20.96 0.13 -31.66
CA ALA A 384 19.78 -0.71 -31.88
C ALA A 384 19.23 -0.49 -33.29
N LYS A 385 19.07 -1.57 -34.06
CA LYS A 385 18.41 -1.55 -35.36
C LYS A 385 16.99 -2.03 -35.24
N TRP A 386 16.09 -1.29 -35.88
CA TRP A 386 14.66 -1.54 -35.87
C TRP A 386 14.10 -1.73 -37.27
N THR A 387 13.16 -2.66 -37.42
CA THR A 387 12.29 -2.78 -38.59
C THR A 387 10.87 -2.47 -38.18
N GLU A 388 10.26 -1.46 -38.80
CA GLU A 388 8.87 -1.10 -38.57
C GLU A 388 7.94 -2.24 -39.00
N ASP A 389 7.00 -2.61 -38.13
CA ASP A 389 5.93 -3.53 -38.50
C ASP A 389 4.84 -2.77 -39.24
N LYS A 390 4.89 -2.81 -40.55
CA LYS A 390 4.01 -2.03 -41.46
C LYS A 390 2.58 -2.56 -41.58
N ASP A 391 2.10 -3.34 -40.65
CA ASP A 391 0.68 -3.64 -40.59
C ASP A 391 -0.08 -2.46 -39.98
N ASP A 392 -0.36 -1.46 -40.84
CA ASP A 392 -0.99 -0.19 -40.44
C ASP A 392 -2.33 -0.35 -39.70
N SER A 393 -2.91 -1.55 -39.72
CA SER A 393 -4.18 -1.85 -39.06
C SER A 393 -4.07 -2.04 -37.54
N ILE A 394 -2.87 -2.23 -37.00
CA ILE A 394 -2.63 -2.27 -35.55
C ILE A 394 -2.41 -0.86 -34.95
N TYR A 395 -2.07 0.13 -35.78
CA TYR A 395 -1.88 1.51 -35.36
C TYR A 395 -3.21 2.23 -35.09
N GLY A 396 -3.30 2.90 -33.96
CA GLY A 396 -4.35 3.87 -33.67
C GLY A 396 -5.45 3.48 -32.70
N GLN A 397 -5.39 2.31 -32.06
CA GLN A 397 -6.30 1.99 -30.95
C GLN A 397 -5.77 2.54 -29.63
N SER A 398 -6.68 3.03 -28.77
CA SER A 398 -6.30 3.48 -27.44
C SER A 398 -5.75 2.29 -26.66
N LYS A 399 -4.48 2.37 -26.30
CA LYS A 399 -3.78 1.37 -25.51
C LYS A 399 -3.84 1.67 -24.02
N ASN A 400 -4.59 2.68 -23.63
CA ASN A 400 -4.78 3.02 -22.22
C ASN A 400 -6.01 2.30 -21.69
N VAL A 401 -5.80 1.46 -20.70
CA VAL A 401 -6.83 0.69 -20.01
C VAL A 401 -6.90 1.17 -18.57
N ASP A 402 -8.00 1.84 -18.24
CA ASP A 402 -8.32 2.17 -16.85
C ASP A 402 -9.31 1.13 -16.32
N LEU A 403 -8.85 0.28 -15.40
CA LEU A 403 -9.67 -0.72 -14.73
C LEU A 403 -10.50 -0.15 -13.57
N GLY A 404 -10.36 1.16 -13.30
CA GLY A 404 -11.10 1.87 -12.26
C GLY A 404 -10.61 1.59 -10.86
N THR A 405 -11.57 1.42 -9.94
CA THR A 405 -11.28 1.18 -8.52
C THR A 405 -11.95 -0.11 -8.07
N ILE A 406 -11.21 -0.98 -7.40
CA ILE A 406 -11.72 -2.22 -6.76
C ILE A 406 -11.30 -2.24 -5.30
N ALA A 407 -12.01 -3.01 -4.46
CA ALA A 407 -11.53 -3.36 -3.13
C ALA A 407 -10.49 -4.49 -3.22
N GLU A 408 -9.63 -4.60 -2.21
CA GLU A 408 -8.66 -5.72 -2.11
C GLU A 408 -9.38 -7.07 -2.23
N GLY A 409 -8.90 -7.93 -3.13
CA GLY A 409 -9.55 -9.20 -3.48
C GLY A 409 -10.74 -9.08 -4.44
N GLY A 410 -11.10 -7.87 -4.86
CA GLY A 410 -12.10 -7.64 -5.91
C GLY A 410 -11.57 -8.01 -7.30
N SER A 411 -12.47 -8.14 -8.27
CA SER A 411 -12.12 -8.47 -9.66
C SER A 411 -12.71 -7.46 -10.64
N THR A 412 -11.96 -7.18 -11.70
CA THR A 412 -12.38 -6.37 -12.85
C THR A 412 -11.61 -6.85 -14.07
N SER A 413 -12.05 -6.53 -15.25
CA SER A 413 -11.28 -6.80 -16.48
C SER A 413 -11.71 -5.87 -17.61
N ALA A 414 -10.80 -5.67 -18.56
CA ALA A 414 -11.09 -4.97 -19.80
C ALA A 414 -10.46 -5.73 -20.98
N THR A 415 -11.08 -5.62 -22.15
CA THR A 415 -10.57 -6.26 -23.37
C THR A 415 -10.15 -5.19 -24.37
N VAL A 416 -8.89 -5.27 -24.81
CA VAL A 416 -8.32 -4.42 -25.85
C VAL A 416 -8.34 -5.21 -27.16
N GLY A 417 -8.95 -4.62 -28.19
CA GLY A 417 -8.96 -5.20 -29.53
C GLY A 417 -7.84 -4.61 -30.39
N PHE A 418 -7.18 -5.46 -31.15
CA PHE A 418 -6.23 -5.09 -32.18
C PHE A 418 -6.85 -5.41 -33.54
N THR A 419 -6.62 -4.55 -34.51
CA THR A 419 -7.06 -4.76 -35.90
C THR A 419 -5.85 -4.99 -36.79
N GLY A 420 -5.74 -6.13 -37.42
CA GLY A 420 -4.60 -6.47 -38.27
C GLY A 420 -4.67 -7.88 -38.83
N SER A 421 -3.67 -8.25 -39.63
CA SER A 421 -3.55 -9.58 -40.22
C SER A 421 -2.61 -10.52 -39.41
N LYS A 422 -1.79 -9.96 -38.49
CA LYS A 422 -0.79 -10.67 -37.74
C LYS A 422 -1.32 -11.11 -36.38
N LYS A 423 -1.03 -12.33 -35.98
CA LYS A 423 -1.48 -12.88 -34.72
C LYS A 423 -0.65 -12.34 -33.56
N LEU A 424 -1.32 -12.08 -32.44
CA LEU A 424 -0.66 -11.90 -31.15
C LEU A 424 -0.28 -13.29 -30.61
N VAL A 425 0.96 -13.43 -30.11
CA VAL A 425 1.51 -14.74 -29.74
C VAL A 425 1.98 -14.84 -28.32
N ASP A 426 2.36 -13.72 -27.70
CA ASP A 426 2.91 -13.69 -26.34
C ASP A 426 2.76 -12.31 -25.71
N HIS A 427 2.96 -12.23 -24.39
CA HIS A 427 2.96 -10.98 -23.66
C HIS A 427 3.90 -11.05 -22.46
N GLU A 428 4.37 -9.88 -22.01
CA GLU A 428 5.13 -9.66 -20.80
C GLU A 428 4.66 -8.34 -20.15
N SER A 429 5.01 -8.07 -18.90
CA SER A 429 4.67 -6.81 -18.23
C SER A 429 5.79 -6.30 -17.34
N ASP A 430 5.79 -4.98 -17.03
CA ASP A 430 6.82 -4.37 -16.20
C ASP A 430 6.83 -4.90 -14.75
N HIS A 431 5.66 -5.11 -14.17
CA HIS A 431 5.53 -5.38 -12.75
C HIS A 431 4.65 -6.60 -12.39
N ASN A 432 4.04 -7.24 -13.39
CA ASN A 432 3.09 -8.35 -13.19
C ASN A 432 1.90 -8.00 -12.28
N TYR A 433 1.50 -6.73 -12.24
CA TYR A 433 0.31 -6.29 -11.50
C TYR A 433 -1.00 -6.73 -12.19
N PHE A 434 -0.91 -7.10 -13.45
CA PHE A 434 -2.05 -7.51 -14.26
C PHE A 434 -1.74 -8.80 -14.99
N THR A 435 -2.77 -9.62 -15.16
CA THR A 435 -2.77 -10.76 -16.08
C THR A 435 -3.25 -10.29 -17.46
N ALA A 436 -2.77 -10.95 -18.52
CA ALA A 436 -3.20 -10.69 -19.87
C ALA A 436 -3.46 -11.99 -20.62
N ASP A 437 -4.70 -12.17 -21.08
CA ASP A 437 -5.10 -13.34 -21.85
C ASP A 437 -5.28 -12.96 -23.33
N ILE A 438 -4.50 -13.60 -24.21
CA ILE A 438 -4.57 -13.36 -25.64
C ILE A 438 -5.59 -14.33 -26.29
N SER A 439 -6.57 -13.78 -26.99
CA SER A 439 -7.53 -14.55 -27.80
C SER A 439 -7.64 -13.94 -29.19
N GLY A 440 -6.93 -14.52 -30.15
CA GLY A 440 -6.88 -14.01 -31.53
C GLY A 440 -6.23 -12.63 -31.61
N MET A 441 -7.03 -11.58 -31.88
CA MET A 441 -6.60 -10.20 -31.94
C MET A 441 -7.11 -9.37 -30.76
N THR A 442 -7.43 -10.02 -29.66
CA THR A 442 -7.85 -9.34 -28.42
C THR A 442 -6.97 -9.75 -27.25
N VAL A 443 -6.76 -8.81 -26.33
CA VAL A 443 -6.07 -9.02 -25.07
C VAL A 443 -7.03 -8.65 -23.95
N THR A 444 -7.37 -9.59 -23.10
CA THR A 444 -8.16 -9.32 -21.89
C THR A 444 -7.20 -9.12 -20.72
N VAL A 445 -7.29 -7.95 -20.10
CA VAL A 445 -6.44 -7.54 -19.00
C VAL A 445 -7.27 -7.58 -17.71
N ALA A 446 -6.73 -8.18 -16.67
CA ALA A 446 -7.34 -8.23 -15.33
C ALA A 446 -6.26 -8.05 -14.24
N PRO A 447 -6.62 -7.61 -13.02
CA PRO A 447 -5.69 -7.56 -11.90
C PRO A 447 -5.11 -8.94 -11.60
N ALA A 448 -3.84 -9.00 -11.23
CA ALA A 448 -3.24 -10.18 -10.63
C ALA A 448 -3.85 -10.44 -9.24
N ASP A 449 -3.83 -11.69 -8.80
CA ASP A 449 -4.32 -12.05 -7.47
C ASP A 449 -3.44 -11.44 -6.37
N GLY A 450 -4.06 -11.02 -5.28
CA GLY A 450 -3.37 -10.59 -4.06
C GLY A 450 -2.86 -9.15 -4.06
N LEU A 451 -3.27 -8.31 -5.00
CA LEU A 451 -2.95 -6.88 -4.97
C LEU A 451 -3.51 -6.23 -3.70
N LYS A 452 -2.64 -5.50 -2.98
CA LYS A 452 -2.94 -4.77 -1.76
C LYS A 452 -3.50 -3.38 -2.08
N PRO A 453 -4.07 -2.65 -1.11
CA PRO A 453 -4.50 -1.26 -1.33
C PRO A 453 -3.37 -0.39 -1.89
N GLY A 454 -3.67 0.33 -2.97
CA GLY A 454 -2.69 1.13 -3.70
C GLY A 454 -3.15 1.48 -5.11
N THR A 455 -2.42 2.35 -5.78
CA THR A 455 -2.64 2.65 -7.20
C THR A 455 -1.58 1.93 -8.03
N TYR A 456 -2.03 1.09 -8.94
CA TYR A 456 -1.19 0.25 -9.78
C TYR A 456 -1.18 0.81 -11.21
N LYS A 457 0.03 0.93 -11.76
CA LYS A 457 0.26 1.27 -13.16
C LYS A 457 1.23 0.26 -13.71
N ASP A 458 0.94 -0.29 -14.87
CA ASP A 458 1.78 -1.28 -15.52
C ASP A 458 1.72 -1.11 -17.04
N THR A 459 2.75 -1.59 -17.73
CA THR A 459 2.77 -1.69 -19.17
C THR A 459 2.82 -3.15 -19.54
N ILE A 460 1.82 -3.61 -20.31
CA ILE A 460 1.80 -4.94 -20.88
C ILE A 460 2.35 -4.84 -22.30
N TYR A 461 3.38 -5.59 -22.59
CA TYR A 461 4.01 -5.73 -23.89
C TYR A 461 3.44 -6.94 -24.60
N VAL A 462 2.84 -6.72 -25.76
CA VAL A 462 2.20 -7.79 -26.55
C VAL A 462 3.00 -8.01 -27.82
N TYR A 463 3.38 -9.26 -28.07
CA TYR A 463 4.21 -9.62 -29.20
C TYR A 463 3.39 -10.19 -30.36
N THR A 464 3.74 -9.80 -31.57
CA THR A 464 3.18 -10.38 -32.80
C THR A 464 4.00 -11.59 -33.25
N GLU A 465 3.44 -12.44 -34.11
CA GLU A 465 4.14 -13.58 -34.73
C GLU A 465 5.36 -13.17 -35.56
N THR A 466 5.50 -11.88 -35.91
CA THR A 466 6.67 -11.32 -36.63
C THR A 466 7.74 -10.77 -35.67
N GLY A 467 7.46 -10.75 -34.35
CA GLY A 467 8.38 -10.26 -33.31
C GLY A 467 8.31 -8.74 -33.12
N ALA A 468 7.29 -8.06 -33.61
CA ALA A 468 7.00 -6.69 -33.24
C ALA A 468 6.31 -6.64 -31.87
N THR A 469 6.55 -5.55 -31.13
CA THR A 469 6.01 -5.34 -29.79
C THR A 469 4.97 -4.22 -29.82
N HIS A 470 3.85 -4.40 -29.11
CA HIS A 470 2.84 -3.37 -28.87
C HIS A 470 2.61 -3.19 -27.38
N PHE A 471 2.31 -1.97 -26.95
CA PHE A 471 2.20 -1.60 -25.53
C PHE A 471 0.74 -1.39 -25.15
N ILE A 472 0.33 -1.89 -23.99
CA ILE A 472 -0.94 -1.61 -23.33
C ILE A 472 -0.62 -1.01 -21.96
N TYR A 473 -1.02 0.24 -21.73
CA TYR A 473 -0.84 0.93 -20.46
C TYR A 473 -2.07 0.69 -19.59
N VAL A 474 -1.88 0.11 -18.42
CA VAL A 474 -2.96 -0.28 -17.51
C VAL A 474 -2.87 0.50 -16.22
N THR A 475 -4.02 0.99 -15.75
CA THR A 475 -4.15 1.63 -14.43
C THR A 475 -5.27 0.98 -13.63
N LEU A 476 -5.08 0.86 -12.31
CA LEU A 476 -6.05 0.34 -11.36
C LEU A 476 -5.81 0.99 -10.00
N THR A 477 -6.86 1.30 -9.27
CA THR A 477 -6.78 1.63 -7.85
C THR A 477 -7.40 0.48 -7.04
N VAL A 478 -6.63 -0.08 -6.11
CA VAL A 478 -7.11 -1.05 -5.13
C VAL A 478 -7.26 -0.30 -3.81
N THR A 479 -8.45 -0.33 -3.24
CA THR A 479 -8.71 0.23 -1.90
C THR A 479 -8.56 -0.87 -0.85
N GLU A 480 -8.32 -0.48 0.40
CA GLU A 480 -8.32 -1.45 1.49
C GLU A 480 -9.58 -2.32 1.44
N LYS A 481 -9.36 -3.61 1.58
CA LYS A 481 -10.44 -4.51 1.96
C LYS A 481 -10.91 -4.05 3.33
N SER A 482 -12.13 -3.53 3.43
CA SER A 482 -12.66 -3.20 4.75
C SER A 482 -12.46 -4.44 5.63
N ALA A 483 -12.01 -4.25 6.87
CA ALA A 483 -11.68 -5.35 7.81
C ALA A 483 -12.86 -6.35 8.05
N ASP A 484 -13.96 -6.15 7.34
CA ASP A 484 -15.20 -6.92 7.38
C ASP A 484 -15.43 -7.83 6.14
N ALA A 485 -14.50 -7.90 5.20
CA ALA A 485 -14.73 -8.63 3.93
C ALA A 485 -14.64 -10.17 4.05
N ASP A 486 -14.24 -10.72 5.20
CA ASP A 486 -14.32 -12.17 5.49
C ASP A 486 -15.63 -12.60 6.16
N GLN A 487 -16.56 -11.66 6.42
CA GLN A 487 -17.93 -11.98 6.75
C GLN A 487 -18.74 -12.09 5.44
N PRO A 488 -19.66 -13.06 5.31
CA PRO A 488 -20.46 -13.17 4.10
C PRO A 488 -21.20 -11.86 3.87
N GLN A 489 -20.75 -11.09 2.88
CA GLN A 489 -21.43 -9.90 2.39
C GLN A 489 -22.78 -10.38 1.85
N GLY A 490 -23.84 -9.95 2.51
CA GLY A 490 -25.16 -10.07 1.92
C GLY A 490 -25.22 -9.08 0.76
N ASP A 491 -24.98 -9.58 -0.44
CA ASP A 491 -25.08 -8.79 -1.66
C ASP A 491 -26.47 -8.15 -1.72
N LEU A 492 -26.52 -6.83 -1.52
CA LEU A 492 -27.67 -6.08 -1.99
C LEU A 492 -27.71 -6.29 -3.51
N PRO A 493 -28.86 -6.68 -4.09
CA PRO A 493 -28.93 -7.09 -5.49
C PRO A 493 -28.82 -5.92 -6.48
N PHE A 494 -28.13 -4.83 -6.10
CA PHE A 494 -27.95 -3.64 -6.91
C PHE A 494 -26.63 -2.93 -6.58
N TRP A 495 -25.90 -2.59 -7.61
CA TRP A 495 -24.67 -1.82 -7.54
C TRP A 495 -24.98 -0.33 -7.46
N LEU A 496 -24.45 0.35 -6.47
CA LEU A 496 -24.53 1.79 -6.33
C LEU A 496 -23.15 2.42 -6.51
N PRO A 497 -23.04 3.51 -7.32
CA PRO A 497 -21.77 4.15 -7.57
C PRO A 497 -21.21 4.83 -6.32
N ALA A 498 -19.89 4.72 -6.11
CA ALA A 498 -19.16 5.29 -4.97
C ALA A 498 -19.04 6.84 -4.99
N ALA A 499 -19.61 7.53 -5.98
CA ALA A 499 -19.41 8.96 -6.15
C ALA A 499 -20.10 9.78 -5.06
N ILE A 500 -19.32 10.52 -4.27
CA ILE A 500 -19.81 11.46 -3.27
C ILE A 500 -19.89 12.87 -3.88
N GLY A 501 -21.04 13.52 -3.79
CA GLY A 501 -21.28 14.86 -4.31
C GLY A 501 -20.93 15.99 -3.34
N SER A 502 -21.18 17.25 -3.72
CA SER A 502 -21.20 18.39 -2.79
C SER A 502 -22.45 18.37 -1.90
N ASN A 503 -22.37 19.00 -0.73
CA ASN A 503 -23.54 19.17 0.15
C ASN A 503 -24.31 20.45 -0.25
N PRO A 504 -25.53 20.32 -0.79
CA PRO A 504 -26.36 21.47 -1.15
C PRO A 504 -27.22 22.00 0.00
N PHE A 505 -27.26 21.32 1.16
CA PHE A 505 -28.22 21.59 2.22
C PHE A 505 -27.59 22.35 3.39
N SER A 506 -28.29 23.38 3.87
CA SER A 506 -27.84 24.20 5.00
C SER A 506 -28.04 23.52 6.36
N ASP A 507 -28.92 22.54 6.45
CA ASP A 507 -29.23 21.77 7.65
C ASP A 507 -28.43 20.45 7.78
N VAL A 508 -27.45 20.23 6.90
CA VAL A 508 -26.52 19.11 6.95
C VAL A 508 -25.13 19.62 7.27
N ALA A 509 -24.76 19.60 8.56
CA ALA A 509 -23.46 20.10 9.02
C ALA A 509 -22.29 19.28 8.46
N GLY A 510 -21.16 19.95 8.16
CA GLY A 510 -19.98 19.30 7.59
C GLY A 510 -19.38 18.18 8.44
N GLY A 511 -19.48 18.27 9.77
CA GLY A 511 -19.03 17.23 10.72
C GLY A 511 -20.09 16.24 11.18
N ALA A 512 -21.31 16.27 10.61
CA ALA A 512 -22.36 15.33 11.00
C ALA A 512 -22.04 13.91 10.48
N TYR A 513 -22.29 12.87 11.32
CA TYR A 513 -22.04 11.46 10.97
C TYR A 513 -22.74 10.99 9.68
N TYR A 514 -23.80 11.70 9.29
CA TYR A 514 -24.57 11.41 8.07
C TYR A 514 -24.21 12.30 6.88
N ASN A 515 -23.29 13.26 7.03
CA ASN A 515 -22.95 14.22 5.95
C ASN A 515 -22.57 13.50 4.66
N GLU A 516 -21.68 12.54 4.75
CA GLU A 516 -21.17 11.79 3.61
C GLU A 516 -22.27 10.94 2.97
N ALA A 517 -23.07 10.25 3.78
CA ALA A 517 -24.19 9.45 3.33
C ALA A 517 -25.28 10.29 2.61
N VAL A 518 -25.56 11.50 3.11
CA VAL A 518 -26.50 12.42 2.45
C VAL A 518 -25.96 12.88 1.09
N ARG A 519 -24.70 13.30 1.04
CA ARG A 519 -24.03 13.71 -0.21
C ARG A 519 -24.03 12.60 -1.24
N TRP A 520 -23.72 11.36 -0.82
CA TRP A 520 -23.76 10.17 -1.65
C TRP A 520 -25.17 9.89 -2.15
N ALA A 521 -26.19 9.87 -1.28
CA ALA A 521 -27.55 9.57 -1.64
C ALA A 521 -28.14 10.60 -2.64
N VAL A 522 -27.78 11.87 -2.47
CA VAL A 522 -28.23 12.96 -3.37
C VAL A 522 -27.52 12.88 -4.71
N LYS A 523 -26.19 12.67 -4.73
CA LYS A 523 -25.41 12.53 -5.96
C LYS A 523 -25.90 11.40 -6.84
N ASN A 524 -26.32 10.30 -6.22
CA ASN A 524 -26.79 9.11 -6.94
C ASN A 524 -28.32 9.08 -7.13
N GLY A 525 -29.02 10.17 -6.88
CA GLY A 525 -30.46 10.29 -7.09
C GLY A 525 -31.33 9.43 -6.16
N ILE A 526 -30.76 8.83 -5.10
CA ILE A 526 -31.44 7.96 -4.14
C ILE A 526 -32.37 8.78 -3.25
N ALA A 527 -31.86 9.88 -2.74
CA ALA A 527 -32.63 10.82 -1.91
C ALA A 527 -32.53 12.24 -2.47
N SER A 528 -33.50 13.08 -2.14
CA SER A 528 -33.49 14.52 -2.40
C SER A 528 -33.78 15.28 -1.11
N GLY A 529 -33.56 16.59 -1.11
CA GLY A 529 -34.00 17.47 -0.05
C GLY A 529 -35.52 17.48 0.10
N THR A 530 -36.01 17.92 1.26
CA THR A 530 -37.40 18.25 1.46
C THR A 530 -37.78 19.57 0.77
N ASP A 531 -36.76 20.41 0.57
CA ASP A 531 -36.79 21.57 -0.33
C ASP A 531 -35.35 21.80 -0.92
N ALA A 532 -35.17 22.91 -1.62
CA ALA A 532 -33.91 23.23 -2.30
C ALA A 532 -32.73 23.48 -1.34
N LYS A 533 -32.96 23.74 -0.06
CA LYS A 533 -31.93 24.08 0.94
C LYS A 533 -31.90 23.15 2.14
N HIS A 534 -32.89 22.29 2.31
CA HIS A 534 -33.00 21.44 3.50
C HIS A 534 -33.17 19.97 3.10
N PHE A 535 -32.41 19.12 3.78
CA PHE A 535 -32.51 17.67 3.73
C PHE A 535 -33.50 17.14 4.78
N SER A 536 -33.68 17.90 5.86
CA SER A 536 -34.44 17.52 7.04
C SER A 536 -33.94 16.21 7.69
N PRO A 537 -32.66 16.15 8.11
CA PRO A 537 -32.00 14.91 8.55
C PRO A 537 -32.69 14.24 9.74
N ASP A 538 -33.25 15.03 10.65
CA ASP A 538 -33.90 14.55 11.89
C ASP A 538 -35.37 14.21 11.70
N ALA A 539 -35.95 14.51 10.54
CA ALA A 539 -37.35 14.16 10.27
C ALA A 539 -37.52 12.65 10.20
N ALA A 540 -38.59 12.12 10.81
CA ALA A 540 -38.92 10.71 10.71
C ALA A 540 -39.18 10.31 9.24
N CYS A 541 -38.56 9.22 8.82
CA CYS A 541 -38.70 8.69 7.46
C CYS A 541 -40.04 7.91 7.36
N THR A 542 -40.86 8.24 6.37
CA THR A 542 -42.09 7.50 6.14
C THR A 542 -41.88 6.20 5.38
N ARG A 543 -42.82 5.27 5.42
CA ARG A 543 -42.76 3.99 4.70
C ARG A 543 -42.66 4.19 3.19
N GLY A 544 -43.40 5.15 2.65
CA GLY A 544 -43.32 5.52 1.22
C GLY A 544 -41.94 6.07 0.84
N GLN A 545 -41.35 6.91 1.71
CA GLN A 545 -39.98 7.41 1.49
C GLN A 545 -38.94 6.29 1.58
N ALA A 546 -39.06 5.41 2.57
CA ALA A 546 -38.12 4.32 2.77
C ALA A 546 -38.05 3.38 1.56
N VAL A 547 -39.21 2.91 1.05
CA VAL A 547 -39.21 2.06 -0.15
C VAL A 547 -38.81 2.80 -1.40
N THR A 548 -39.04 4.13 -1.48
CA THR A 548 -38.58 4.95 -2.60
C THR A 548 -37.05 5.08 -2.62
N PHE A 549 -36.42 5.24 -1.46
CA PHE A 549 -34.93 5.25 -1.39
C PHE A 549 -34.35 3.91 -1.80
N LEU A 550 -34.92 2.80 -1.33
CA LEU A 550 -34.49 1.45 -1.73
C LEU A 550 -34.71 1.17 -3.22
N TRP A 551 -35.88 1.55 -3.76
CA TRP A 551 -36.18 1.39 -5.19
C TRP A 551 -35.25 2.19 -6.08
N ARG A 552 -34.95 3.45 -5.72
CA ARG A 552 -33.99 4.28 -6.44
C ARG A 552 -32.58 3.72 -6.32
N ALA A 553 -32.22 3.22 -5.15
CA ALA A 553 -30.96 2.53 -4.94
C ALA A 553 -30.84 1.28 -5.83
N ALA A 554 -31.94 0.58 -6.08
CA ALA A 554 -32.02 -0.54 -7.01
C ALA A 554 -32.05 -0.13 -8.52
N GLY A 555 -31.86 1.14 -8.86
CA GLY A 555 -31.87 1.61 -10.24
C GLY A 555 -33.28 1.80 -10.84
N CYS A 556 -34.29 2.03 -10.01
CA CYS A 556 -35.68 2.28 -10.43
C CYS A 556 -36.28 1.17 -11.31
N PRO A 557 -36.18 -0.14 -10.93
CA PRO A 557 -36.73 -1.20 -11.77
C PRO A 557 -38.26 -1.05 -11.91
N ALA A 558 -38.76 -1.19 -13.14
CA ALA A 558 -40.20 -1.10 -13.40
C ALA A 558 -40.95 -2.23 -12.69
N PRO A 559 -42.01 -1.93 -11.92
CA PRO A 559 -42.80 -2.97 -11.28
C PRO A 559 -43.59 -3.78 -12.34
N THR A 560 -43.68 -5.08 -12.14
CA THR A 560 -44.40 -6.01 -13.04
C THR A 560 -45.71 -6.50 -12.48
N LEU A 561 -46.13 -6.01 -11.28
CA LEU A 561 -47.43 -6.32 -10.69
C LEU A 561 -48.56 -5.83 -11.62
N ALA A 562 -49.45 -6.73 -11.97
CA ALA A 562 -50.56 -6.44 -12.87
C ALA A 562 -51.60 -5.49 -12.27
N GLU A 563 -51.77 -5.52 -10.93
CA GLU A 563 -52.75 -4.71 -10.21
C GLU A 563 -52.15 -4.21 -8.89
N ASN A 564 -52.47 -2.98 -8.51
CA ASN A 564 -52.17 -2.43 -7.19
C ASN A 564 -53.13 -2.98 -6.13
N PRO A 565 -52.60 -3.71 -5.13
CA PRO A 565 -53.48 -4.24 -4.08
C PRO A 565 -53.91 -3.20 -3.04
N PHE A 566 -53.36 -1.98 -3.03
CA PHE A 566 -53.55 -1.00 -1.98
C PHE A 566 -54.47 0.15 -2.41
N THR A 567 -55.43 0.45 -1.55
CA THR A 567 -56.38 1.53 -1.77
C THR A 567 -55.84 2.91 -1.38
N ASP A 568 -54.80 2.94 -0.54
CA ASP A 568 -54.14 4.13 -0.02
C ASP A 568 -52.84 4.51 -0.77
N VAL A 569 -52.56 3.88 -1.91
CA VAL A 569 -51.47 4.21 -2.81
C VAL A 569 -52.01 4.41 -4.23
N LYS A 570 -51.98 5.62 -4.73
CA LYS A 570 -52.53 5.99 -6.05
C LYS A 570 -51.44 6.07 -7.12
N PRO A 571 -51.79 5.88 -8.41
CA PRO A 571 -50.82 6.04 -9.51
C PRO A 571 -50.15 7.43 -9.57
N SER A 572 -50.80 8.46 -9.00
CA SER A 572 -50.26 9.82 -8.90
C SER A 572 -49.24 10.02 -7.78
N ASP A 573 -49.09 9.07 -6.88
CA ASP A 573 -48.24 9.23 -5.70
C ASP A 573 -46.78 9.00 -6.06
N TYR A 574 -45.90 9.82 -5.50
CA TYR A 574 -44.42 9.76 -5.76
C TYR A 574 -43.80 8.39 -5.46
N CYS A 575 -44.41 7.61 -4.58
CA CYS A 575 -43.93 6.30 -4.14
C CYS A 575 -44.64 5.13 -4.83
N TYR A 576 -45.55 5.37 -5.81
CA TYR A 576 -46.36 4.34 -6.42
C TYR A 576 -45.56 3.16 -6.93
N ASP A 577 -44.65 3.43 -7.88
CA ASP A 577 -43.80 2.37 -8.49
C ASP A 577 -42.89 1.70 -7.45
N ALA A 578 -42.34 2.48 -6.52
CA ALA A 578 -41.49 1.97 -5.44
C ALA A 578 -42.26 1.03 -4.48
N VAL A 579 -43.53 1.34 -4.16
CA VAL A 579 -44.37 0.47 -3.35
C VAL A 579 -44.68 -0.83 -4.07
N LEU A 580 -45.09 -0.76 -5.34
CA LEU A 580 -45.38 -1.97 -6.13
C LEU A 580 -44.13 -2.85 -6.29
N TRP A 581 -42.98 -2.25 -6.58
CA TRP A 581 -41.70 -2.97 -6.63
C TRP A 581 -41.35 -3.62 -5.30
N ALA A 582 -41.47 -2.89 -4.17
CA ALA A 582 -41.11 -3.40 -2.86
C ALA A 582 -41.98 -4.57 -2.41
N VAL A 583 -43.24 -4.56 -2.81
CA VAL A 583 -44.20 -5.65 -2.48
C VAL A 583 -43.97 -6.86 -3.40
N GLN A 584 -43.76 -6.63 -4.68
CA GLN A 584 -43.46 -7.68 -5.65
C GLN A 584 -42.17 -8.44 -5.31
N THR A 585 -41.13 -7.71 -4.89
CA THR A 585 -39.81 -8.30 -4.53
C THR A 585 -39.78 -8.83 -3.09
N GLY A 586 -40.85 -8.62 -2.29
CA GLY A 586 -40.92 -9.04 -0.90
C GLY A 586 -40.12 -8.14 0.06
N VAL A 587 -39.52 -7.05 -0.39
CA VAL A 587 -38.80 -6.06 0.44
C VAL A 587 -39.69 -5.48 1.51
N ALA A 588 -40.91 -5.07 1.15
CA ALA A 588 -41.91 -4.61 2.10
C ALA A 588 -43.24 -5.35 1.90
N LYS A 589 -44.11 -5.28 2.88
CA LYS A 589 -45.49 -5.78 2.83
C LYS A 589 -46.45 -4.65 3.20
N GLY A 590 -47.71 -4.73 2.80
CA GLY A 590 -48.75 -3.89 3.32
C GLY A 590 -48.89 -3.98 4.85
N THR A 591 -49.46 -2.95 5.44
CA THR A 591 -49.88 -2.96 6.84
C THR A 591 -51.19 -3.75 7.05
N SER A 592 -51.92 -3.90 5.94
CA SER A 592 -53.05 -4.85 5.82
C SER A 592 -53.09 -5.43 4.40
N ALA A 593 -54.10 -6.25 4.10
CA ALA A 593 -54.32 -6.80 2.76
C ALA A 593 -54.57 -5.71 1.69
N SER A 594 -55.13 -4.55 2.11
CA SER A 594 -55.55 -3.46 1.19
C SER A 594 -54.91 -2.10 1.50
N THR A 595 -54.01 -2.01 2.47
CA THR A 595 -53.31 -0.75 2.82
C THR A 595 -51.81 -0.94 2.94
N PHE A 596 -51.03 0.01 2.41
CA PHE A 596 -49.58 0.07 2.56
C PHE A 596 -49.14 1.02 3.65
N SER A 597 -49.96 2.03 3.95
CA SER A 597 -49.72 3.12 4.89
C SER A 597 -48.42 3.94 4.52
N PRO A 598 -48.37 4.54 3.32
CA PRO A 598 -47.15 5.21 2.81
C PRO A 598 -46.67 6.38 3.68
N ASP A 599 -47.59 7.08 4.36
CA ASP A 599 -47.29 8.23 5.22
C ASP A 599 -46.98 7.84 6.69
N ALA A 600 -47.11 6.58 7.04
CA ALA A 600 -46.74 6.12 8.39
C ALA A 600 -45.20 6.16 8.56
N ALA A 601 -44.74 6.70 9.69
CA ALA A 601 -43.32 6.70 10.00
C ALA A 601 -42.77 5.28 10.21
N CYS A 602 -41.62 5.00 9.72
CA CYS A 602 -40.89 3.74 9.90
C CYS A 602 -40.11 3.71 11.21
N THR A 603 -40.12 2.55 11.86
CA THR A 603 -39.21 2.28 12.99
C THR A 603 -37.85 1.77 12.49
N ARG A 604 -36.83 1.81 13.35
CA ARG A 604 -35.49 1.28 13.06
C ARG A 604 -35.54 -0.21 12.71
N GLY A 605 -36.32 -1.00 13.44
CA GLY A 605 -36.51 -2.42 13.17
C GLY A 605 -37.17 -2.69 11.80
N GLN A 606 -38.09 -1.84 11.37
CA GLN A 606 -38.70 -1.94 10.03
C GLN A 606 -37.69 -1.60 8.93
N ILE A 607 -36.92 -0.54 9.08
CA ILE A 607 -35.94 -0.14 8.08
C ILE A 607 -34.87 -1.22 7.87
N VAL A 608 -34.27 -1.75 8.94
CA VAL A 608 -33.28 -2.84 8.79
C VAL A 608 -33.92 -4.11 8.22
N THR A 609 -35.22 -4.35 8.48
CA THR A 609 -35.93 -5.47 7.86
C THR A 609 -36.13 -5.28 6.36
N PHE A 610 -36.38 -4.06 5.90
CA PHE A 610 -36.47 -3.76 4.47
C PHE A 610 -35.14 -3.93 3.78
N LEU A 611 -34.05 -3.41 4.37
CA LEU A 611 -32.68 -3.58 3.87
C LEU A 611 -32.29 -5.06 3.81
N TYR A 612 -32.52 -5.82 4.90
CA TYR A 612 -32.21 -7.24 4.96
C TYR A 612 -32.93 -8.06 3.88
N ARG A 613 -34.23 -7.76 3.62
CA ARG A 613 -34.98 -8.41 2.55
C ARG A 613 -34.53 -7.97 1.17
N ALA A 614 -34.16 -6.71 0.99
CA ALA A 614 -33.56 -6.21 -0.25
C ALA A 614 -32.22 -6.90 -0.53
N ALA A 615 -31.47 -7.28 0.50
CA ALA A 615 -30.25 -8.09 0.41
C ALA A 615 -30.51 -9.60 0.20
N GLY A 616 -31.73 -10.03 -0.10
CA GLY A 616 -32.07 -11.44 -0.30
C GLY A 616 -32.26 -12.25 0.99
N SER A 617 -32.36 -11.61 2.13
CA SER A 617 -32.53 -12.26 3.45
C SER A 617 -31.39 -13.24 3.80
N PRO A 618 -30.12 -12.81 3.79
CA PRO A 618 -28.98 -13.67 4.02
C PRO A 618 -29.02 -14.33 5.41
N SER A 619 -28.56 -15.57 5.51
CA SER A 619 -28.56 -16.37 6.75
C SER A 619 -27.14 -16.48 7.34
N GLY A 620 -27.02 -16.93 8.60
CA GLY A 620 -25.72 -17.23 9.23
C GLY A 620 -25.24 -16.19 10.26
N TYR A 621 -26.03 -15.18 10.54
CA TYR A 621 -25.68 -14.07 11.44
C TYR A 621 -26.17 -14.28 12.86
N GLY A 622 -25.87 -15.19 13.61
CA GLY A 622 -26.16 -15.41 15.03
C GLY A 622 -27.19 -14.51 15.72
N ASN A 623 -26.98 -14.20 17.00
CA ASN A 623 -27.80 -13.28 17.79
C ASN A 623 -27.14 -11.89 17.84
N SER A 624 -27.91 -10.83 17.73
CA SER A 624 -27.39 -9.44 17.78
C SER A 624 -26.83 -9.03 19.16
N GLY A 625 -27.15 -9.76 20.22
CA GLY A 625 -26.75 -9.46 21.59
C GLY A 625 -27.52 -8.32 22.26
N TYR A 626 -28.47 -7.67 21.58
CA TYR A 626 -29.28 -6.60 22.18
C TYR A 626 -30.46 -7.13 23.01
N THR A 627 -30.61 -6.63 24.24
CA THR A 627 -31.63 -7.09 25.19
C THR A 627 -33.05 -6.76 24.77
N ASP A 628 -33.22 -5.73 23.93
CA ASP A 628 -34.52 -5.27 23.41
C ASP A 628 -34.86 -5.86 22.02
N VAL A 629 -34.07 -6.82 21.53
CA VAL A 629 -34.31 -7.57 20.30
C VAL A 629 -34.27 -9.07 20.61
N PRO A 630 -35.35 -9.61 21.19
CA PRO A 630 -35.42 -11.04 21.50
C PRO A 630 -35.41 -11.87 20.20
N GLU A 631 -34.92 -13.11 20.26
CA GLU A 631 -34.83 -14.02 19.10
C GLU A 631 -36.17 -14.26 18.40
N THR A 632 -37.27 -14.12 19.11
CA THR A 632 -38.62 -14.24 18.57
C THR A 632 -39.12 -12.98 17.84
N SER A 633 -38.33 -11.89 17.87
CA SER A 633 -38.70 -10.64 17.19
C SER A 633 -38.63 -10.81 15.66
N TYR A 634 -39.58 -10.17 14.96
CA TYR A 634 -39.62 -10.13 13.49
C TYR A 634 -38.35 -9.53 12.88
N CYS A 635 -37.64 -8.69 13.63
CA CYS A 635 -36.39 -8.03 13.19
C CYS A 635 -35.13 -8.65 13.81
N ALA A 636 -35.22 -9.80 14.51
CA ALA A 636 -34.05 -10.41 15.14
C ALA A 636 -32.94 -10.74 14.12
N ALA A 637 -33.22 -11.51 13.08
CA ALA A 637 -32.29 -11.81 12.02
C ALA A 637 -31.85 -10.56 11.22
N PRO A 638 -32.77 -9.64 10.82
CA PRO A 638 -32.40 -8.36 10.23
C PRO A 638 -31.43 -7.51 11.05
N VAL A 639 -31.66 -7.41 12.37
CA VAL A 639 -30.78 -6.64 13.26
C VAL A 639 -29.44 -7.33 13.42
N ALA A 640 -29.40 -8.66 13.60
CA ALA A 640 -28.16 -9.42 13.69
C ALA A 640 -27.31 -9.23 12.43
N TRP A 641 -27.91 -9.35 11.25
CA TRP A 641 -27.27 -9.09 9.97
C TRP A 641 -26.75 -7.65 9.87
N ALA A 642 -27.60 -6.65 10.13
CA ALA A 642 -27.25 -5.25 9.96
C ALA A 642 -26.14 -4.78 10.93
N VAL A 643 -26.06 -5.39 12.12
CA VAL A 643 -25.02 -5.10 13.11
C VAL A 643 -23.73 -5.82 12.77
N ALA A 644 -23.80 -7.09 12.37
CA ALA A 644 -22.62 -7.86 11.95
C ALA A 644 -21.92 -7.21 10.75
N LEU A 645 -22.67 -6.66 9.80
CA LEU A 645 -22.16 -5.92 8.64
C LEU A 645 -21.98 -4.41 8.89
N ARG A 646 -22.05 -3.94 10.14
CA ARG A 646 -21.90 -2.52 10.50
C ARG A 646 -22.78 -1.55 9.71
N VAL A 647 -23.82 -2.04 9.07
CA VAL A 647 -24.86 -1.21 8.43
C VAL A 647 -25.45 -0.24 9.45
N THR A 648 -25.64 -0.74 10.68
CA THR A 648 -26.08 0.06 11.82
C THR A 648 -25.51 -0.48 13.12
N SER A 649 -25.65 0.30 14.19
CA SER A 649 -25.30 -0.09 15.56
C SER A 649 -26.49 0.12 16.50
N GLY A 650 -26.36 -0.34 17.72
CA GLY A 650 -27.32 -0.04 18.78
C GLY A 650 -27.38 1.46 19.09
N THR A 651 -28.43 1.83 19.84
CA THR A 651 -28.54 3.15 20.46
C THR A 651 -27.79 3.22 21.78
N SER A 652 -27.43 2.05 22.33
CA SER A 652 -26.48 1.88 23.44
C SER A 652 -25.74 0.54 23.27
N ALA A 653 -24.83 0.23 24.19
CA ALA A 653 -24.14 -1.06 24.21
C ALA A 653 -25.07 -2.28 24.35
N LEU A 654 -26.25 -2.09 24.92
CA LEU A 654 -27.20 -3.17 25.24
C LEU A 654 -28.55 -3.07 24.50
N THR A 655 -28.80 -1.97 23.78
CA THR A 655 -30.11 -1.72 23.15
C THR A 655 -29.97 -1.31 21.69
N PHE A 656 -30.82 -1.85 20.85
CA PHE A 656 -30.97 -1.47 19.44
C PHE A 656 -32.03 -0.41 19.21
N SER A 657 -33.03 -0.37 20.06
CA SER A 657 -34.23 0.45 19.98
C SER A 657 -35.05 0.19 18.69
N PRO A 658 -35.53 -1.05 18.46
CA PRO A 658 -36.21 -1.43 17.22
C PRO A 658 -37.48 -0.64 16.93
N ASP A 659 -38.18 -0.19 17.99
CA ASP A 659 -39.45 0.55 17.91
C ASP A 659 -39.23 2.08 17.80
N ALA A 660 -37.99 2.58 17.98
CA ALA A 660 -37.73 3.99 17.80
C ALA A 660 -37.87 4.38 16.32
N LEU A 661 -38.41 5.58 16.07
CA LEU A 661 -38.56 6.10 14.70
C LEU A 661 -37.18 6.26 14.05
N CYS A 662 -37.08 5.83 12.80
CA CYS A 662 -35.89 6.00 12.00
C CYS A 662 -35.91 7.35 11.25
N THR A 663 -34.87 8.16 11.38
CA THR A 663 -34.79 9.44 10.69
C THR A 663 -34.33 9.31 9.25
N ARG A 664 -34.56 10.36 8.45
CA ARG A 664 -34.07 10.43 7.06
C ARG A 664 -32.53 10.31 6.97
N ALA A 665 -31.82 10.92 7.92
CA ALA A 665 -30.37 10.77 8.02
C ALA A 665 -29.93 9.34 8.32
N GLN A 666 -30.66 8.66 9.22
CA GLN A 666 -30.33 7.28 9.58
C GLN A 666 -30.55 6.31 8.41
N ILE A 667 -31.63 6.40 7.68
CA ILE A 667 -31.87 5.48 6.56
C ILE A 667 -30.85 5.66 5.42
N VAL A 668 -30.49 6.90 5.05
CA VAL A 668 -29.45 7.10 4.03
C VAL A 668 -28.09 6.65 4.53
N THR A 669 -27.80 6.76 5.83
CA THR A 669 -26.58 6.22 6.43
C THR A 669 -26.56 4.70 6.41
N PHE A 670 -27.69 4.04 6.68
CA PHE A 670 -27.78 2.58 6.60
C PHE A 670 -27.60 2.09 5.15
N LEU A 671 -28.24 2.76 4.19
CA LEU A 671 -28.05 2.48 2.76
C LEU A 671 -26.60 2.68 2.32
N TYR A 672 -25.99 3.78 2.72
CA TYR A 672 -24.60 4.10 2.41
C TYR A 672 -23.64 3.02 2.94
N ARG A 673 -23.80 2.65 4.22
CA ARG A 673 -22.98 1.61 4.85
C ARG A 673 -23.27 0.20 4.33
N ALA A 674 -24.51 -0.09 3.91
CA ALA A 674 -24.83 -1.37 3.29
C ALA A 674 -24.29 -1.50 1.86
N ASN A 675 -23.82 -0.39 1.28
CA ASN A 675 -23.24 -0.31 -0.04
C ASN A 675 -21.69 -0.13 0.00
N ALA A 676 -21.14 0.17 1.16
CA ALA A 676 -19.70 0.28 1.39
C ALA A 676 -19.12 -1.10 1.69
#